data_9f432f12597f40b619ca621b88bb74f4
#
_entry.id   9f432f12597f40b619ca621b88bb74f4
#
_cell.length_a   1.000
_cell.length_b   1.000
_cell.length_c   1.000
_cell.angle_alpha   90.00
_cell.angle_beta   90.00
_cell.angle_gamma   90.00
#
_symmetry.space_group_name_H-M   'P 1'
#
loop_
_entity.id
_entity.type
_entity.pdbx_description
1 polymer ?
#
loop_
_entity_poly.entity_id
_entity_poly.type
_entity_poly.pdbx_seq_one_letter_code
_entity_poly.pdbx_strand_id
1 'polypeptide(L)'
;MRLHLLSRQLRYCKLSVQKMKPHSKTLISLLIIVLSFVEIVFATSESFSEELLIKPLPTGHVYSFFQFTTKWDVDPEETKLRHYNLFPRSVGEIIQKHSLRELHLSLTQSLWRSQKWGYPVRFAGPGAEVFATFYPHLSNDEIDTAWIGLVNSLSGLFCSSFNFVTLTNTIQPLWTFSPEGLNLGGTNASHQRYANLPREIVCTENLTPWKKLLPCESHSGLGELLNAKNMYDSNYHSLALDLRPICRDKKCQETSLELKLSLSLVSEPTVLHGNTYHGINADWSFKSIYGAHLFSSCPRAQVSKVYIDITSNLTNSIHWKLRPNPTSIFINQRGGSATHLALYDLNAVSSWPINVQASYTKKLTYGNVPPPLIHATRFVGGHGQAKGKLVTRIHNNYFSSDIDIVFLELVPWYCRVFLHTLTFRNSKNKPVGIDIPQKLYFRPGLDRQKPHHLELRLTLPADSVTEIEWEFQKGFLKWTEYPPDAHRGFDLGPAVISALLPVARNWTGIPRHVSTFDQSWNVSQSGYFVRIHTETLVVAMATPDFSMPYNVICLACTVVALAFGPLYNXXXXXXXXXXXXXPYNVICLACTVVALAFGPLYNLTTKRLVVKESSGAGGGGGFISKLKSLLGKKTTSPAEETEENEEDKRSKKDN
;
A
#
# COMPACT_ATOMS: atom_id res chain seq x y z
N MET A 1 -35.09 2.69 17.21
CA MET A 1 -36.26 2.93 18.05
C MET A 1 -37.33 3.83 17.38
N ARG A 2 -36.98 4.97 16.77
CA ARG A 2 -37.92 5.87 16.06
C ARG A 2 -38.60 5.21 14.86
N LEU A 3 -37.91 4.41 14.08
CA LEU A 3 -38.46 3.67 12.93
C LEU A 3 -39.50 2.62 13.34
N HIS A 4 -39.34 1.97 14.49
CA HIS A 4 -40.31 1.00 15.02
C HIS A 4 -41.60 1.66 15.50
N LEU A 5 -41.48 2.88 16.03
CA LEU A 5 -42.66 3.67 16.43
C LEU A 5 -43.42 4.19 15.22
N LEU A 6 -42.71 4.65 14.20
CA LEU A 6 -43.33 5.12 12.93
C LEU A 6 -44.03 3.97 12.19
N SER A 7 -43.43 2.76 12.14
CA SER A 7 -44.08 1.61 11.50
C SER A 7 -45.37 1.16 12.23
N ARG A 8 -45.42 1.33 13.55
CA ARG A 8 -46.64 1.11 14.33
C ARG A 8 -47.71 2.16 14.06
N GLN A 9 -47.31 3.44 13.99
CA GLN A 9 -48.24 4.53 13.68
C GLN A 9 -48.80 4.42 12.26
N LEU A 10 -47.99 4.03 11.28
CA LEU A 10 -48.44 3.79 9.89
C LEU A 10 -49.41 2.62 9.78
N ARG A 11 -49.28 1.58 10.61
CA ARG A 11 -50.26 0.50 10.65
C ARG A 11 -51.58 0.94 11.25
N TYR A 12 -51.57 1.78 12.28
CA TYR A 12 -52.78 2.36 12.87
C TYR A 12 -53.49 3.30 11.89
N CYS A 13 -52.76 4.11 11.13
CA CYS A 13 -53.33 4.97 10.08
C CYS A 13 -53.97 4.15 8.96
N LYS A 14 -53.34 3.06 8.52
CA LYS A 14 -53.94 2.18 7.48
C LYS A 14 -55.27 1.56 7.89
N LEU A 15 -55.41 1.18 9.13
CA LEU A 15 -56.66 0.62 9.68
C LEU A 15 -57.76 1.66 9.84
N SER A 16 -57.43 2.92 10.09
CA SER A 16 -58.36 4.03 10.23
C SER A 16 -58.92 4.50 8.87
N VAL A 17 -58.08 4.47 7.83
CA VAL A 17 -58.41 4.93 6.46
C VAL A 17 -59.46 4.05 5.78
N GLN A 18 -59.59 2.77 6.17
CA GLN A 18 -60.58 1.86 5.57
C GLN A 18 -62.03 2.22 5.86
N LYS A 19 -62.30 3.05 6.88
CA LYS A 19 -63.65 3.42 7.31
C LYS A 19 -64.12 4.81 6.83
N MET A 20 -63.36 5.51 5.94
CA MET A 20 -63.65 6.89 5.53
C MET A 20 -64.29 6.94 4.15
N LYS A 21 -65.03 8.08 3.84
CA LYS A 21 -65.65 8.33 2.57
C LYS A 21 -64.65 8.43 1.39
N PRO A 22 -65.04 8.12 0.15
CA PRO A 22 -64.07 7.96 -0.96
C PRO A 22 -63.21 9.18 -1.26
N HIS A 23 -63.75 10.38 -1.18
CA HIS A 23 -62.99 11.61 -1.42
C HIS A 23 -61.93 11.91 -0.37
N SER A 24 -62.16 11.49 0.87
CA SER A 24 -61.23 11.62 1.97
C SER A 24 -60.10 10.58 1.90
N LYS A 25 -60.36 9.44 1.26
CA LYS A 25 -59.38 8.37 1.04
C LYS A 25 -58.30 8.76 0.04
N THR A 26 -58.70 9.47 -1.04
CA THR A 26 -57.73 9.95 -2.04
C THR A 26 -56.80 11.03 -1.47
N LEU A 27 -57.34 11.93 -0.65
CA LEU A 27 -56.53 13.00 -0.05
C LEU A 27 -55.50 12.44 0.97
N ILE A 28 -55.94 11.49 1.77
CA ILE A 28 -55.07 10.84 2.76
C ILE A 28 -54.00 9.94 2.07
N SER A 29 -54.41 9.26 0.98
CA SER A 29 -53.49 8.45 0.18
C SER A 29 -52.41 9.33 -0.47
N LEU A 30 -52.82 10.49 -0.97
CA LEU A 30 -51.91 11.49 -1.53
C LEU A 30 -50.97 12.10 -0.46
N LEU A 31 -51.54 12.36 0.74
CA LEU A 31 -50.73 12.85 1.88
C LEU A 31 -49.70 11.78 2.36
N ILE A 32 -50.09 10.51 2.38
CA ILE A 32 -49.19 9.39 2.73
C ILE A 32 -48.09 9.25 1.67
N ILE A 33 -48.44 9.42 0.38
CA ILE A 33 -47.46 9.40 -0.72
C ILE A 33 -46.51 10.61 -0.58
N VAL A 34 -47.04 11.80 -0.31
CA VAL A 34 -46.22 13.00 -0.10
C VAL A 34 -45.33 12.83 1.15
N LEU A 35 -45.85 12.27 2.24
CA LEU A 35 -45.08 12.01 3.44
C LEU A 35 -44.01 10.92 3.21
N SER A 36 -44.29 9.90 2.40
CA SER A 36 -43.29 8.90 2.04
C SER A 36 -42.23 9.50 1.07
N PHE A 37 -42.61 10.42 0.20
CA PHE A 37 -41.64 11.17 -0.60
C PHE A 37 -40.80 12.11 0.27
N VAL A 38 -41.39 12.72 1.30
CA VAL A 38 -40.67 13.58 2.24
C VAL A 38 -39.68 12.73 3.08
N GLU A 39 -40.02 11.51 3.44
CA GLU A 39 -39.08 10.59 4.11
C GLU A 39 -37.93 10.15 3.19
N ILE A 40 -38.21 9.99 1.89
CA ILE A 40 -37.18 9.69 0.89
C ILE A 40 -36.24 10.90 0.69
N VAL A 41 -36.74 12.12 0.89
CA VAL A 41 -35.94 13.35 0.79
C VAL A 41 -35.06 13.59 2.03
N PHE A 42 -35.35 12.96 3.18
CA PHE A 42 -34.40 12.87 4.28
C PHE A 42 -33.41 11.74 4.06
N ALA A 43 -32.90 11.67 2.83
CA ALA A 43 -31.79 10.81 2.51
C ALA A 43 -30.59 11.17 3.40
N THR A 44 -29.90 10.16 3.86
CA THR A 44 -28.65 10.27 4.60
C THR A 44 -27.78 11.38 3.99
N SER A 45 -27.40 12.38 4.78
CA SER A 45 -26.61 13.48 4.24
C SER A 45 -25.20 13.01 3.93
N GLU A 46 -24.78 13.29 2.72
CA GLU A 46 -23.41 13.07 2.29
C GLU A 46 -22.75 14.42 2.02
N SER A 47 -21.49 14.55 2.42
CA SER A 47 -20.73 15.77 2.17
C SER A 47 -19.38 15.41 1.57
N PHE A 48 -18.88 16.28 0.70
CA PHE A 48 -17.59 16.09 0.04
C PHE A 48 -16.77 17.36 0.16
N SER A 49 -15.47 17.21 0.45
CA SER A 49 -14.51 18.30 0.50
C SER A 49 -13.21 17.88 -0.16
N GLU A 50 -12.57 18.82 -0.82
CA GLU A 50 -11.26 18.62 -1.44
C GLU A 50 -10.30 19.71 -0.97
N GLU A 51 -9.09 19.30 -0.56
CA GLU A 51 -8.09 20.21 -0.04
C GLU A 51 -6.70 19.81 -0.55
N LEU A 52 -5.89 20.82 -0.87
CA LEU A 52 -4.50 20.65 -1.31
C LEU A 52 -3.59 21.50 -0.43
N LEU A 53 -2.58 20.87 0.16
CA LEU A 53 -1.51 21.54 0.89
C LEU A 53 -0.23 21.48 0.06
N ILE A 54 0.37 22.64 -0.21
CA ILE A 54 1.66 22.74 -0.91
C ILE A 54 2.69 23.32 0.07
N LYS A 55 3.81 22.63 0.19
CA LYS A 55 4.91 23.05 1.08
C LYS A 55 6.23 23.05 0.30
N PRO A 56 6.75 24.22 -0.08
CA PRO A 56 8.12 24.29 -0.61
C PRO A 56 9.12 23.86 0.47
N LEU A 57 10.05 23.00 0.10
CA LEU A 57 11.03 22.41 1.01
C LEU A 57 12.39 23.10 0.86
N PRO A 58 13.20 23.17 1.95
CA PRO A 58 14.52 23.79 1.87
C PRO A 58 15.47 23.12 0.89
N THR A 59 15.17 21.88 0.49
CA THR A 59 15.95 21.12 -0.49
C THR A 59 15.60 21.45 -1.95
N GLY A 60 14.72 22.43 -2.20
CA GLY A 60 14.27 22.79 -3.55
C GLY A 60 13.12 21.94 -4.07
N HIS A 61 12.75 20.90 -3.36
CA HIS A 61 11.57 20.07 -3.69
C HIS A 61 10.29 20.78 -3.26
N VAL A 62 9.17 20.35 -3.82
CA VAL A 62 7.83 20.81 -3.42
C VAL A 62 7.02 19.59 -2.97
N TYR A 63 6.60 19.61 -1.71
CA TYR A 63 5.70 18.61 -1.16
C TYR A 63 4.25 19.06 -1.40
N SER A 64 3.46 18.18 -1.98
CA SER A 64 2.03 18.39 -2.23
C SER A 64 1.24 17.28 -1.54
N PHE A 65 0.20 17.65 -0.81
CA PHE A 65 -0.68 16.70 -0.15
C PHE A 65 -2.12 17.02 -0.53
N PHE A 66 -2.71 16.14 -1.33
CA PHE A 66 -4.13 16.20 -1.72
C PHE A 66 -4.92 15.35 -0.74
N GLN A 67 -6.06 15.87 -0.30
CA GLN A 67 -7.00 15.13 0.53
C GLN A 67 -8.43 15.37 0.04
N PHE A 68 -9.13 14.29 -0.24
CA PHE A 68 -10.52 14.25 -0.67
C PHE A 68 -11.29 13.50 0.42
N THR A 69 -12.20 14.20 1.09
CA THR A 69 -12.92 13.65 2.24
C THR A 69 -14.41 13.56 1.91
N THR A 70 -14.95 12.35 1.94
CA THR A 70 -16.38 12.09 1.83
C THR A 70 -16.89 11.62 3.19
N LYS A 71 -17.91 12.27 3.70
CA LYS A 71 -18.60 11.86 4.93
C LYS A 71 -20.02 11.45 4.59
N TRP A 72 -20.43 10.36 5.18
CA TRP A 72 -21.76 9.80 4.98
C TRP A 72 -22.41 9.57 6.34
N ASP A 73 -23.54 10.24 6.58
CA ASP A 73 -24.29 10.15 7.83
C ASP A 73 -25.11 8.85 7.85
N VAL A 74 -24.42 7.76 8.07
CA VAL A 74 -24.99 6.41 8.16
C VAL A 74 -24.34 5.72 9.36
N ASP A 75 -25.12 4.89 10.04
CA ASP A 75 -24.56 4.06 11.09
C ASP A 75 -23.70 2.96 10.45
N PRO A 76 -22.39 2.91 10.75
CA PRO A 76 -21.54 1.86 10.18
C PRO A 76 -22.00 0.43 10.49
N GLU A 77 -22.75 0.24 11.59
CA GLU A 77 -23.28 -1.07 11.98
C GLU A 77 -24.58 -1.43 11.23
N GLU A 78 -25.10 -0.53 10.40
CA GLU A 78 -26.30 -0.82 9.61
C GLU A 78 -26.01 -1.97 8.61
N THR A 79 -26.82 -2.99 8.67
CA THR A 79 -26.60 -4.25 7.93
C THR A 79 -26.72 -4.11 6.41
N LYS A 80 -27.31 -3.01 5.91
CA LYS A 80 -27.44 -2.80 4.46
C LYS A 80 -27.24 -1.33 4.13
N LEU A 81 -26.04 -0.96 3.74
CA LEU A 81 -25.75 0.35 3.19
C LEU A 81 -26.49 0.50 1.84
N ARG A 82 -27.28 1.55 1.71
CA ARG A 82 -28.08 1.84 0.52
C ARG A 82 -28.03 3.32 0.19
N HIS A 83 -28.45 3.66 -0.99
CA HIS A 83 -28.60 5.06 -1.45
C HIS A 83 -27.28 5.81 -1.53
N TYR A 84 -26.29 5.18 -2.18
CA TYR A 84 -25.00 5.80 -2.48
C TYR A 84 -25.18 7.00 -3.41
N ASN A 85 -24.56 8.13 -3.07
CA ASN A 85 -24.57 9.34 -3.90
C ASN A 85 -23.15 9.87 -4.14
N LEU A 86 -22.51 10.44 -3.12
CA LEU A 86 -21.11 10.89 -3.18
C LEU A 86 -20.13 9.79 -2.71
N PHE A 87 -20.61 8.93 -1.81
CA PHE A 87 -19.79 7.83 -1.29
C PHE A 87 -19.69 6.72 -2.37
N PRO A 88 -18.47 6.26 -2.71
CA PRO A 88 -18.32 5.26 -3.78
C PRO A 88 -18.90 3.90 -3.39
N ARG A 89 -19.81 3.40 -4.22
CA ARG A 89 -20.52 2.12 -4.01
C ARG A 89 -19.55 0.93 -3.88
N SER A 90 -18.48 0.90 -4.67
CA SER A 90 -17.49 -0.19 -4.64
C SER A 90 -16.86 -0.34 -3.25
N VAL A 91 -16.55 0.79 -2.59
CA VAL A 91 -16.00 0.80 -1.23
C VAL A 91 -17.08 0.32 -0.24
N GLY A 92 -18.31 0.82 -0.38
CA GLY A 92 -19.44 0.41 0.49
C GLY A 92 -19.73 -1.08 0.43
N GLU A 93 -19.69 -1.66 -0.77
CA GLU A 93 -19.90 -3.12 -0.95
C GLU A 93 -18.78 -3.95 -0.32
N ILE A 94 -17.52 -3.47 -0.40
CA ILE A 94 -16.37 -4.13 0.23
C ILE A 94 -16.54 -4.11 1.76
N ILE A 95 -16.95 -2.97 2.34
CA ILE A 95 -17.21 -2.82 3.77
C ILE A 95 -18.22 -3.88 4.24
N GLN A 96 -19.34 -3.95 3.56
CA GLN A 96 -20.44 -4.85 3.95
C GLN A 96 -20.07 -6.33 3.75
N LYS A 97 -19.46 -6.65 2.61
CA LYS A 97 -19.10 -8.03 2.25
C LYS A 97 -18.10 -8.64 3.23
N HIS A 98 -17.16 -7.84 3.73
CA HIS A 98 -16.08 -8.34 4.59
C HIS A 98 -16.22 -7.90 6.06
N SER A 99 -17.36 -7.32 6.44
CA SER A 99 -17.65 -6.91 7.83
C SER A 99 -16.56 -6.02 8.40
N LEU A 100 -16.18 -5.00 7.62
CA LEU A 100 -15.12 -4.07 7.98
C LEU A 100 -15.67 -2.93 8.83
N ARG A 101 -14.96 -2.64 9.91
CA ARG A 101 -15.19 -1.46 10.74
C ARG A 101 -14.30 -0.29 10.30
N GLU A 102 -13.03 -0.61 9.96
CA GLU A 102 -12.03 0.39 9.60
C GLU A 102 -11.05 -0.20 8.60
N LEU A 103 -10.59 0.62 7.65
CA LEU A 103 -9.66 0.19 6.61
C LEU A 103 -8.70 1.32 6.27
N HIS A 104 -7.41 1.03 6.34
CA HIS A 104 -6.33 1.92 5.92
C HIS A 104 -5.49 1.21 4.89
N LEU A 105 -5.29 1.85 3.75
CA LEU A 105 -4.58 1.30 2.61
C LEU A 105 -3.64 2.37 2.07
N SER A 106 -2.41 2.00 1.70
CA SER A 106 -1.53 2.86 0.93
C SER A 106 -0.78 2.09 -0.14
N LEU A 107 -0.56 2.76 -1.27
CA LEU A 107 0.25 2.31 -2.40
C LEU A 107 1.33 3.38 -2.59
N THR A 108 2.58 3.05 -2.25
CA THR A 108 3.64 4.03 -2.09
C THR A 108 4.87 3.64 -2.90
N GLN A 109 5.31 4.56 -3.74
CA GLN A 109 6.58 4.44 -4.46
C GLN A 109 7.63 5.26 -3.72
N SER A 110 8.77 4.62 -3.43
CA SER A 110 9.89 5.21 -2.71
C SER A 110 9.68 5.22 -1.19
N LEU A 111 10.71 5.61 -0.46
CA LEU A 111 10.70 5.74 1.00
C LEU A 111 10.70 7.23 1.35
N TRP A 112 9.87 7.62 2.31
CA TRP A 112 9.80 9.00 2.79
C TRP A 112 11.10 9.37 3.51
N ARG A 113 11.76 10.43 3.05
CA ARG A 113 13.06 10.90 3.58
C ARG A 113 12.84 11.99 4.63
N SER A 114 12.51 11.58 5.86
CA SER A 114 12.21 12.53 6.94
C SER A 114 13.38 13.49 7.24
N GLN A 115 14.61 13.07 7.01
CA GLN A 115 15.79 13.91 7.19
C GLN A 115 15.83 15.10 6.23
N LYS A 116 15.27 14.95 5.03
CA LYS A 116 15.28 15.98 3.97
C LYS A 116 13.96 16.76 3.89
N TRP A 117 12.83 16.06 4.11
CA TRP A 117 11.48 16.59 3.84
C TRP A 117 10.67 16.88 5.11
N GLY A 118 11.21 16.52 6.30
CA GLY A 118 10.47 16.60 7.56
C GLY A 118 9.44 15.47 7.65
N TYR A 119 8.42 15.65 8.49
CA TYR A 119 7.38 14.65 8.66
C TYR A 119 6.22 14.95 7.72
N PRO A 120 5.65 13.93 7.06
CA PRO A 120 4.51 14.13 6.15
C PRO A 120 3.22 14.35 6.92
N VAL A 121 2.17 14.75 6.21
CA VAL A 121 0.80 14.83 6.79
C VAL A 121 0.29 13.41 7.07
N ARG A 122 0.50 12.49 6.12
CA ARG A 122 0.10 11.07 6.26
C ARG A 122 1.33 10.18 6.09
N PHE A 123 1.50 9.28 7.03
CA PHE A 123 2.59 8.30 7.01
C PHE A 123 2.16 7.07 6.20
N ALA A 124 3.05 6.54 5.40
CA ALA A 124 2.81 5.36 4.58
C ALA A 124 4.10 4.55 4.41
N GLY A 125 3.98 3.24 4.49
CA GLY A 125 5.09 2.33 4.25
C GLY A 125 5.39 2.18 2.75
N PRO A 126 6.65 1.90 2.39
CA PRO A 126 6.98 1.66 0.99
C PRO A 126 6.29 0.40 0.46
N GLY A 127 5.87 0.43 -0.79
CA GLY A 127 5.10 -0.63 -1.42
C GLY A 127 3.61 -0.52 -1.13
N ALA A 128 2.95 -1.66 -0.97
CA ALA A 128 1.54 -1.72 -0.62
C ALA A 128 1.38 -2.07 0.86
N GLU A 129 0.65 -1.26 1.59
CA GLU A 129 0.43 -1.44 3.03
C GLU A 129 -1.07 -1.45 3.27
N VAL A 130 -1.55 -2.39 4.10
CA VAL A 130 -2.96 -2.49 4.43
C VAL A 130 -3.13 -2.85 5.92
N PHE A 131 -4.03 -2.13 6.57
CA PHE A 131 -4.43 -2.35 7.95
C PHE A 131 -5.95 -2.31 7.99
N ALA A 132 -6.56 -3.30 8.64
CA ALA A 132 -8.02 -3.36 8.76
C ALA A 132 -8.43 -3.79 10.17
N THR A 133 -9.57 -3.24 10.61
CA THR A 133 -10.23 -3.63 11.85
C THR A 133 -11.61 -4.18 11.49
N PHE A 134 -11.92 -5.35 12.04
CA PHE A 134 -13.17 -6.06 11.81
C PHE A 134 -14.14 -5.86 12.98
N TYR A 135 -15.42 -6.15 12.78
CA TYR A 135 -16.42 -6.05 13.83
C TYR A 135 -16.16 -7.08 14.94
N PRO A 136 -16.44 -6.71 16.20
CA PRO A 136 -16.08 -7.56 17.36
C PRO A 136 -16.90 -8.85 17.49
N HIS A 137 -18.00 -9.01 16.75
CA HIS A 137 -18.81 -10.22 16.79
C HIS A 137 -18.22 -11.41 16.01
N LEU A 138 -17.16 -11.15 15.19
CA LEU A 138 -16.54 -12.19 14.35
C LEU A 138 -15.51 -13.00 15.14
N SER A 139 -15.48 -14.30 14.91
CA SER A 139 -14.42 -15.19 15.42
C SER A 139 -13.11 -15.00 14.64
N ASN A 140 -11.98 -15.47 15.17
CA ASN A 140 -10.68 -15.31 14.52
C ASN A 140 -10.62 -15.98 13.14
N ASP A 141 -11.25 -17.15 12.98
CA ASP A 141 -11.26 -17.88 11.71
C ASP A 141 -12.12 -17.15 10.65
N GLU A 142 -13.23 -16.56 11.09
CA GLU A 142 -14.08 -15.73 10.21
C GLU A 142 -13.32 -14.47 9.78
N ILE A 143 -12.57 -13.85 10.71
CA ILE A 143 -11.73 -12.68 10.42
C ILE A 143 -10.63 -13.04 9.41
N ASP A 144 -9.95 -14.19 9.58
CA ASP A 144 -8.92 -14.62 8.64
C ASP A 144 -9.50 -14.87 7.24
N THR A 145 -10.72 -15.45 7.16
CA THR A 145 -11.44 -15.66 5.90
C THR A 145 -11.85 -14.32 5.27
N ALA A 146 -12.41 -13.41 6.08
CA ALA A 146 -12.81 -12.07 5.63
C ALA A 146 -11.60 -11.26 5.17
N TRP A 147 -10.46 -11.39 5.86
CA TRP A 147 -9.20 -10.71 5.51
C TRP A 147 -8.70 -11.15 4.13
N ILE A 148 -8.63 -12.46 3.88
CA ILE A 148 -8.20 -12.98 2.56
C ILE A 148 -9.19 -12.54 1.46
N GLY A 149 -10.50 -12.56 1.77
CA GLY A 149 -11.52 -12.03 0.85
C GLY A 149 -11.35 -10.55 0.57
N LEU A 150 -11.02 -9.77 1.60
CA LEU A 150 -10.78 -8.33 1.51
C LEU A 150 -9.58 -8.01 0.61
N VAL A 151 -8.42 -8.62 0.87
CA VAL A 151 -7.20 -8.32 0.10
C VAL A 151 -7.36 -8.72 -1.37
N ASN A 152 -8.10 -9.80 -1.66
CA ASN A 152 -8.44 -10.17 -3.04
C ASN A 152 -9.37 -9.15 -3.69
N SER A 153 -10.35 -8.62 -2.94
CA SER A 153 -11.24 -7.56 -3.44
C SER A 153 -10.49 -6.26 -3.72
N LEU A 154 -9.55 -5.89 -2.83
CA LEU A 154 -8.70 -4.71 -2.99
C LEU A 154 -7.74 -4.88 -4.18
N SER A 155 -7.21 -6.09 -4.38
CA SER A 155 -6.37 -6.41 -5.53
C SER A 155 -7.13 -6.14 -6.84
N GLY A 156 -8.37 -6.61 -6.92
CA GLY A 156 -9.23 -6.37 -8.09
C GLY A 156 -9.60 -4.90 -8.26
N LEU A 157 -9.92 -4.21 -7.16
CA LEU A 157 -10.35 -2.81 -7.21
C LEU A 157 -9.22 -1.86 -7.65
N PHE A 158 -7.98 -2.08 -7.16
CA PHE A 158 -6.86 -1.17 -7.40
C PHE A 158 -5.84 -1.70 -8.40
N CYS A 159 -6.07 -2.85 -9.01
CA CYS A 159 -5.12 -3.52 -9.92
C CYS A 159 -3.74 -3.67 -9.26
N SER A 160 -3.73 -4.13 -8.01
CA SER A 160 -2.53 -4.24 -7.18
C SER A 160 -2.28 -5.69 -6.77
N SER A 161 -1.08 -5.97 -6.30
CA SER A 161 -0.66 -7.33 -5.95
C SER A 161 -1.12 -7.78 -4.56
N PHE A 162 -2.20 -7.21 -4.02
CA PHE A 162 -2.72 -7.59 -2.69
C PHE A 162 -3.13 -9.06 -2.61
N ASN A 163 -3.37 -9.73 -3.73
CA ASN A 163 -3.61 -11.17 -3.78
C ASN A 163 -2.42 -12.00 -3.26
N PHE A 164 -1.22 -11.41 -3.16
CA PHE A 164 -0.05 -12.04 -2.53
C PHE A 164 -0.03 -11.85 -0.99
N VAL A 165 -0.98 -11.10 -0.45
CA VAL A 165 -1.17 -11.05 1.01
C VAL A 165 -1.85 -12.35 1.44
N THR A 166 -1.15 -13.11 2.23
CA THR A 166 -1.59 -14.40 2.79
C THR A 166 -1.37 -14.38 4.31
N LEU A 167 -1.78 -15.42 4.99
CA LEU A 167 -1.53 -15.52 6.43
C LEU A 167 -0.04 -15.62 6.76
N THR A 168 0.81 -15.98 5.77
CA THR A 168 2.27 -16.07 5.97
C THR A 168 2.96 -14.71 6.08
N ASN A 169 2.29 -13.62 5.64
CA ASN A 169 2.84 -12.26 5.75
C ASN A 169 1.87 -11.30 6.46
N THR A 170 0.87 -11.85 7.17
CA THR A 170 -0.13 -11.09 7.94
C THR A 170 0.13 -11.21 9.43
N ILE A 171 -0.02 -10.10 10.15
CA ILE A 171 0.08 -10.08 11.62
C ILE A 171 -1.18 -9.46 12.25
N GLN A 172 -1.30 -9.70 13.55
CA GLN A 172 -2.26 -9.04 14.45
C GLN A 172 -1.46 -8.07 15.31
N PRO A 173 -1.38 -6.77 14.91
CA PRO A 173 -0.59 -5.81 15.69
C PRO A 173 -1.19 -5.62 17.08
N LEU A 174 -0.33 -5.51 18.09
CA LEU A 174 -0.78 -5.37 19.48
C LEU A 174 -0.74 -3.91 19.94
N TRP A 175 0.34 -3.19 19.60
CA TRP A 175 0.56 -1.82 20.07
C TRP A 175 0.76 -0.79 18.96
N THR A 176 1.33 -1.22 17.83
CA THR A 176 1.81 -0.31 16.77
C THR A 176 0.66 0.35 16.01
N PHE A 177 -0.36 -0.44 15.68
CA PHE A 177 -1.54 0.02 14.97
C PHE A 177 -2.74 -0.09 15.88
N SER A 178 -3.44 1.03 16.04
CA SER A 178 -4.70 1.10 16.81
C SER A 178 -5.75 1.71 15.92
N PRO A 179 -7.02 1.37 16.11
CA PRO A 179 -8.09 2.01 15.35
C PRO A 179 -8.03 3.53 15.51
N GLU A 180 -8.14 4.25 14.41
CA GLU A 180 -8.14 5.73 14.37
C GLU A 180 -9.55 6.30 14.51
N GLY A 181 -10.55 5.49 14.23
CA GLY A 181 -11.95 5.85 14.36
C GLY A 181 -12.46 5.70 15.78
N LEU A 182 -13.76 5.59 15.89
CA LEU A 182 -14.45 5.46 17.17
C LEU A 182 -14.01 4.22 17.93
N ASN A 183 -13.52 4.44 19.14
CA ASN A 183 -13.24 3.33 20.04
C ASN A 183 -14.51 3.02 20.86
N LEU A 184 -15.45 2.34 20.22
CA LEU A 184 -16.74 1.97 20.81
C LEU A 184 -16.64 0.79 21.80
N GLY A 185 -15.46 0.59 22.37
CA GLY A 185 -15.23 -0.50 23.32
C GLY A 185 -15.28 -1.88 22.67
N GLY A 186 -14.47 -2.78 23.15
CA GLY A 186 -14.51 -4.18 22.75
C GLY A 186 -13.67 -4.57 21.52
N THR A 187 -13.00 -3.64 20.85
CA THR A 187 -12.05 -4.03 19.81
C THR A 187 -10.72 -4.45 20.44
N ASN A 188 -10.52 -5.74 20.51
CA ASN A 188 -9.25 -6.31 20.91
C ASN A 188 -8.29 -6.37 19.72
N ALA A 189 -7.00 -6.50 19.98
CA ALA A 189 -5.99 -6.68 18.93
C ALA A 189 -6.29 -7.88 18.03
N SER A 190 -7.03 -8.86 18.52
CA SER A 190 -7.45 -10.04 17.74
C SER A 190 -8.28 -9.69 16.52
N HIS A 191 -9.00 -8.55 16.53
CA HIS A 191 -9.87 -8.12 15.43
C HIS A 191 -9.14 -7.29 14.37
N GLN A 192 -7.82 -7.15 14.50
CA GLN A 192 -7.00 -6.34 13.61
C GLN A 192 -6.12 -7.22 12.73
N ARG A 193 -5.89 -6.78 11.49
CA ARG A 193 -4.96 -7.44 10.57
C ARG A 193 -4.12 -6.37 9.87
N TYR A 194 -2.84 -6.66 9.72
CA TYR A 194 -1.86 -5.78 9.06
C TYR A 194 -0.97 -6.59 8.16
N ALA A 195 -0.68 -6.06 6.98
CA ALA A 195 0.28 -6.63 6.04
C ALA A 195 0.94 -5.51 5.23
N ASN A 196 2.17 -5.78 4.81
CA ASN A 196 2.91 -4.90 3.91
C ASN A 196 3.57 -5.74 2.81
N LEU A 197 3.44 -5.27 1.56
CA LEU A 197 4.11 -5.83 0.38
C LEU A 197 5.14 -4.81 -0.10
N PRO A 198 6.40 -4.93 0.31
CA PRO A 198 7.38 -3.86 0.07
C PRO A 198 7.78 -3.68 -1.39
N ARG A 199 7.46 -4.65 -2.26
CA ARG A 199 7.86 -4.65 -3.67
C ARG A 199 6.74 -4.21 -4.63
N GLU A 200 5.62 -3.76 -4.13
CA GLU A 200 4.52 -3.30 -4.98
C GLU A 200 4.98 -2.10 -5.81
N ILE A 201 4.80 -2.20 -7.12
CA ILE A 201 5.11 -1.12 -8.05
C ILE A 201 3.82 -0.33 -8.28
N VAL A 202 3.83 0.94 -7.92
CA VAL A 202 2.66 1.81 -8.08
C VAL A 202 2.70 2.44 -9.47
N CYS A 203 1.64 2.27 -10.24
CA CYS A 203 1.59 2.65 -11.65
C CYS A 203 0.24 3.25 -12.04
N THR A 204 0.07 3.56 -13.32
CA THR A 204 -1.16 4.16 -13.86
C THR A 204 -2.38 3.28 -13.66
N GLU A 205 -2.17 1.97 -13.56
CA GLU A 205 -3.25 1.01 -13.33
C GLU A 205 -3.86 1.15 -11.94
N ASN A 206 -3.08 1.59 -10.94
CA ASN A 206 -3.59 1.86 -9.59
C ASN A 206 -4.27 3.22 -9.52
N LEU A 207 -3.70 4.23 -10.18
CA LEU A 207 -4.22 5.61 -10.13
C LEU A 207 -5.61 5.71 -10.77
N THR A 208 -5.83 5.04 -11.89
CA THR A 208 -7.09 5.16 -12.64
C THR A 208 -8.31 4.72 -11.80
N PRO A 209 -8.33 3.52 -11.21
CA PRO A 209 -9.46 3.15 -10.34
C PRO A 209 -9.55 4.00 -9.08
N TRP A 210 -8.42 4.45 -8.51
CA TRP A 210 -8.40 5.34 -7.35
C TRP A 210 -9.09 6.67 -7.66
N LYS A 211 -8.80 7.27 -8.84
CA LYS A 211 -9.43 8.53 -9.28
C LYS A 211 -10.94 8.38 -9.48
N LYS A 212 -11.40 7.21 -9.92
CA LYS A 212 -12.84 6.92 -10.12
C LYS A 212 -13.63 6.88 -8.81
N LEU A 213 -12.95 6.84 -7.65
CA LEU A 213 -13.63 6.93 -6.36
C LEU A 213 -13.96 8.38 -5.98
N LEU A 214 -13.39 9.37 -6.69
CA LEU A 214 -13.64 10.79 -6.43
C LEU A 214 -14.97 11.21 -7.07
N PRO A 215 -15.82 11.99 -6.36
CA PRO A 215 -17.11 12.42 -6.93
C PRO A 215 -17.02 13.27 -8.20
N CYS A 216 -15.93 14.04 -8.38
CA CYS A 216 -15.69 14.83 -9.60
C CYS A 216 -14.64 14.20 -10.52
N GLU A 217 -14.05 13.08 -10.14
CA GLU A 217 -12.98 12.36 -10.86
C GLU A 217 -11.83 13.33 -11.25
N SER A 218 -11.54 13.45 -12.53
CA SER A 218 -10.55 14.38 -13.07
C SER A 218 -11.18 15.45 -13.98
N HIS A 219 -12.48 15.63 -13.89
CA HIS A 219 -13.21 16.55 -14.78
C HIS A 219 -13.31 17.97 -14.21
N SER A 220 -13.20 18.13 -12.90
CA SER A 220 -13.30 19.44 -12.25
C SER A 220 -12.66 19.40 -10.86
N GLY A 221 -12.29 20.57 -10.35
CA GLY A 221 -11.69 20.72 -9.02
C GLY A 221 -10.26 20.20 -8.95
N LEU A 222 -9.80 19.89 -7.75
CA LEU A 222 -8.42 19.45 -7.51
C LEU A 222 -8.07 18.14 -8.22
N GLY A 223 -9.06 17.36 -8.62
CA GLY A 223 -8.87 16.15 -9.41
C GLY A 223 -8.25 16.40 -10.79
N GLU A 224 -8.45 17.62 -11.37
CA GLU A 224 -7.82 18.01 -12.65
C GLU A 224 -6.30 18.01 -12.60
N LEU A 225 -5.71 18.23 -11.41
CA LEU A 225 -4.26 18.28 -11.22
C LEU A 225 -3.62 16.89 -11.16
N LEU A 226 -4.42 15.80 -11.10
CA LEU A 226 -3.92 14.43 -10.94
C LEU A 226 -3.49 13.84 -12.29
N ASN A 227 -2.39 14.35 -12.83
CA ASN A 227 -1.80 13.89 -14.09
C ASN A 227 -0.80 12.77 -13.81
N ALA A 228 -1.02 11.60 -14.42
CA ALA A 228 -0.21 10.40 -14.21
C ALA A 228 1.27 10.62 -14.55
N LYS A 229 1.56 11.28 -15.69
CA LYS A 229 2.94 11.52 -16.12
C LYS A 229 3.75 12.23 -15.04
N ASN A 230 3.26 13.42 -14.63
CA ASN A 230 3.97 14.25 -13.65
C ASN A 230 4.03 13.60 -12.27
N MET A 231 3.00 12.82 -11.91
CA MET A 231 2.95 12.11 -10.63
C MET A 231 4.04 11.03 -10.57
N TYR A 232 4.22 10.25 -11.65
CA TYR A 232 5.21 9.17 -11.67
C TYR A 232 6.63 9.66 -11.93
N ASP A 233 6.81 10.88 -12.42
CA ASP A 233 8.11 11.56 -12.52
C ASP A 233 8.57 12.17 -11.20
N SER A 234 7.84 11.95 -10.10
CA SER A 234 8.15 12.52 -8.78
C SER A 234 9.13 11.66 -7.98
N ASN A 235 9.79 12.27 -7.00
CA ASN A 235 10.75 11.60 -6.12
C ASN A 235 10.06 10.68 -5.10
N TYR A 236 8.79 10.95 -4.80
CA TYR A 236 7.97 10.17 -3.88
C TYR A 236 6.50 10.39 -4.24
N HIS A 237 5.74 9.31 -4.28
CA HIS A 237 4.28 9.42 -4.32
C HIS A 237 3.64 8.29 -3.54
N SER A 238 2.50 8.60 -2.92
CA SER A 238 1.73 7.65 -2.12
C SER A 238 0.24 7.92 -2.32
N LEU A 239 -0.47 6.96 -2.88
CA LEU A 239 -1.93 6.93 -2.96
C LEU A 239 -2.46 6.24 -1.71
N ALA A 240 -3.49 6.80 -1.10
CA ALA A 240 -4.05 6.19 0.11
C ALA A 240 -5.57 6.27 0.15
N LEU A 241 -6.13 5.33 0.92
CA LEU A 241 -7.54 5.27 1.25
C LEU A 241 -7.65 4.98 2.74
N ASP A 242 -8.31 5.86 3.47
CA ASP A 242 -8.57 5.71 4.90
C ASP A 242 -10.07 5.78 5.14
N LEU A 243 -10.62 4.70 5.67
CA LEU A 243 -12.03 4.56 5.97
C LEU A 243 -12.19 4.32 7.46
N ARG A 244 -13.05 5.11 8.11
CA ARG A 244 -13.25 4.96 9.57
C ARG A 244 -14.60 5.51 10.00
N PRO A 245 -15.17 4.98 11.09
CA PRO A 245 -16.33 5.60 11.73
C PRO A 245 -15.91 6.81 12.56
N ILE A 246 -16.69 7.89 12.52
CA ILE A 246 -16.44 9.11 13.30
C ILE A 246 -17.70 9.49 14.08
N CYS A 247 -17.52 10.19 15.20
CA CYS A 247 -18.62 10.79 15.95
C CYS A 247 -19.13 12.02 15.23
N ARG A 248 -20.42 12.14 15.10
CA ARG A 248 -21.08 13.31 14.56
C ARG A 248 -21.39 14.33 15.65
N ASP A 249 -21.66 13.85 16.85
CA ASP A 249 -21.94 14.69 18.02
C ASP A 249 -20.89 14.49 19.11
N LYS A 250 -20.82 15.41 20.07
CA LYS A 250 -19.83 15.36 21.16
C LYS A 250 -20.02 14.17 22.09
N LYS A 251 -21.23 13.61 22.16
CA LYS A 251 -21.55 12.45 23.02
C LYS A 251 -21.41 11.12 22.26
N CYS A 252 -21.09 11.20 20.95
CA CYS A 252 -20.96 10.04 20.09
C CYS A 252 -22.21 9.15 20.03
N GLN A 253 -23.39 9.77 20.09
CA GLN A 253 -24.66 9.08 19.95
C GLN A 253 -25.04 8.88 18.48
N GLU A 254 -24.55 9.76 17.62
CA GLU A 254 -24.70 9.66 16.18
C GLU A 254 -23.33 9.44 15.54
N THR A 255 -23.24 8.47 14.67
CA THR A 255 -22.01 8.10 13.98
C THR A 255 -22.14 8.42 12.50
N SER A 256 -21.01 8.61 11.83
CA SER A 256 -20.91 8.78 10.38
C SER A 256 -19.73 7.97 9.89
N LEU A 257 -19.77 7.63 8.62
CA LEU A 257 -18.67 6.95 7.94
C LEU A 257 -17.85 8.00 7.19
N GLU A 258 -16.56 8.08 7.47
CA GLU A 258 -15.63 9.00 6.81
C GLU A 258 -14.69 8.21 5.90
N LEU A 259 -14.66 8.60 4.64
CA LEU A 259 -13.72 8.08 3.64
C LEU A 259 -12.77 9.22 3.24
N LYS A 260 -11.48 9.03 3.47
CA LYS A 260 -10.43 9.94 3.01
C LYS A 260 -9.61 9.27 1.93
N LEU A 261 -9.56 9.91 0.76
CA LEU A 261 -8.65 9.56 -0.32
C LEU A 261 -7.55 10.60 -0.32
N SER A 262 -6.30 10.18 -0.23
CA SER A 262 -5.19 11.13 -0.18
C SER A 262 -4.05 10.75 -1.12
N LEU A 263 -3.35 11.77 -1.61
CA LEU A 263 -2.15 11.63 -2.42
C LEU A 263 -1.06 12.52 -1.84
N SER A 264 0.03 11.90 -1.42
CA SER A 264 1.28 12.58 -1.06
C SER A 264 2.23 12.57 -2.24
N LEU A 265 2.84 13.70 -2.55
CA LEU A 265 3.70 13.86 -3.72
C LEU A 265 4.88 14.75 -3.37
N VAL A 266 6.10 14.32 -3.71
CA VAL A 266 7.30 15.18 -3.62
C VAL A 266 7.89 15.31 -5.01
N SER A 267 7.78 16.52 -5.57
CA SER A 267 8.24 16.85 -6.92
C SER A 267 9.51 17.70 -6.86
N GLU A 268 10.32 17.59 -7.90
CA GLU A 268 11.49 18.43 -8.08
C GLU A 268 11.27 19.32 -9.32
N PRO A 269 10.89 20.59 -9.13
CA PRO A 269 10.55 21.48 -10.27
C PRO A 269 11.70 21.66 -11.26
N THR A 270 12.94 21.65 -10.79
CA THR A 270 14.11 21.81 -11.65
C THR A 270 14.27 20.68 -12.64
N VAL A 271 13.95 19.44 -12.24
CA VAL A 271 13.99 18.26 -13.11
C VAL A 271 12.82 18.31 -14.11
N LEU A 272 11.64 18.66 -13.63
CA LEU A 272 10.43 18.72 -14.47
C LEU A 272 10.53 19.77 -15.57
N HIS A 273 11.36 20.82 -15.35
CA HIS A 273 11.59 21.87 -16.36
C HIS A 273 12.78 21.60 -17.29
N GLY A 274 13.49 20.50 -17.09
CA GLY A 274 14.67 20.17 -17.87
C GLY A 274 15.85 21.10 -17.65
N ASN A 275 15.81 21.91 -16.62
CA ASN A 275 16.90 22.84 -16.29
C ASN A 275 17.95 22.13 -15.47
N THR A 276 19.12 22.01 -16.05
CA THR A 276 20.28 21.48 -15.36
C THR A 276 20.78 22.43 -14.27
N TYR A 277 21.35 21.87 -13.28
CA TYR A 277 21.82 22.33 -11.97
C TYR A 277 22.55 23.67 -11.85
N HIS A 278 22.54 24.54 -12.82
CA HIS A 278 23.32 25.78 -12.74
C HIS A 278 22.48 26.98 -12.29
N GLY A 279 22.21 26.96 -10.99
CA GLY A 279 21.98 28.21 -10.26
C GLY A 279 20.72 28.93 -10.58
N ILE A 280 19.55 28.24 -10.52
CA ILE A 280 18.44 28.85 -11.10
C ILE A 280 17.15 28.74 -10.32
N ASN A 281 16.28 29.60 -10.69
CA ASN A 281 14.98 29.83 -10.17
C ASN A 281 14.24 28.53 -9.87
N ALA A 282 13.97 28.30 -8.61
CA ALA A 282 13.11 27.21 -8.14
C ALA A 282 11.62 27.57 -8.32
N ASP A 283 11.34 28.38 -9.36
CA ASP A 283 9.98 28.78 -9.71
C ASP A 283 9.15 27.54 -10.00
N TRP A 284 7.93 27.53 -9.45
CA TRP A 284 7.01 26.45 -9.71
C TRP A 284 5.60 27.01 -9.94
N SER A 285 4.81 26.21 -10.63
CA SER A 285 3.39 26.52 -10.86
C SER A 285 2.61 25.20 -10.90
N PHE A 286 1.28 25.29 -10.84
CA PHE A 286 0.44 24.09 -11.02
C PHE A 286 0.78 23.41 -12.36
N LYS A 287 0.93 24.19 -13.43
CA LYS A 287 1.27 23.67 -14.75
C LYS A 287 2.62 22.97 -14.76
N SER A 288 3.62 23.51 -14.04
CA SER A 288 4.97 22.90 -14.02
C SER A 288 5.02 21.64 -13.18
N ILE A 289 4.33 21.62 -12.01
CA ILE A 289 4.38 20.47 -11.09
C ILE A 289 3.44 19.36 -11.59
N TYR A 290 2.19 19.73 -11.92
CA TYR A 290 1.15 18.73 -12.20
C TYR A 290 0.88 18.53 -13.69
N GLY A 291 1.47 19.37 -14.57
CA GLY A 291 1.20 19.33 -16.01
C GLY A 291 -0.16 19.90 -16.39
N ALA A 292 -0.88 20.49 -15.45
CA ALA A 292 -2.25 20.98 -15.63
C ALA A 292 -2.47 22.23 -14.79
N HIS A 293 -3.51 22.97 -15.12
CA HIS A 293 -4.03 24.06 -14.30
C HIS A 293 -5.53 23.83 -14.09
N LEU A 294 -6.10 24.51 -13.12
CA LEU A 294 -7.50 24.33 -12.75
C LEU A 294 -8.41 25.11 -13.70
N PHE A 295 -9.37 24.43 -14.32
CA PHE A 295 -10.34 25.03 -15.22
C PHE A 295 -11.66 25.36 -14.53
N SER A 296 -12.00 24.64 -13.44
CA SER A 296 -13.25 24.84 -12.72
C SER A 296 -13.15 24.29 -11.30
N SER A 297 -14.02 24.75 -10.41
CA SER A 297 -14.20 24.12 -9.11
C SER A 297 -15.08 22.87 -9.24
N CYS A 298 -14.93 21.93 -8.30
CA CYS A 298 -15.80 20.74 -8.25
C CYS A 298 -17.18 21.14 -7.72
N PRO A 299 -18.26 21.02 -8.52
CA PRO A 299 -19.60 21.46 -8.09
C PRO A 299 -20.20 20.63 -6.97
N ARG A 300 -19.63 19.44 -6.70
CA ARG A 300 -20.08 18.56 -5.61
C ARG A 300 -19.36 18.84 -4.29
N ALA A 301 -18.28 19.65 -4.32
CA ALA A 301 -17.47 19.93 -3.14
C ALA A 301 -18.07 21.10 -2.33
N GLN A 302 -18.40 20.86 -1.07
CA GLN A 302 -18.80 21.92 -0.13
C GLN A 302 -17.61 22.81 0.21
N VAL A 303 -16.41 22.22 0.26
CA VAL A 303 -15.15 22.92 0.54
C VAL A 303 -14.15 22.52 -0.53
N SER A 304 -13.56 23.52 -1.22
CA SER A 304 -12.50 23.31 -2.20
C SER A 304 -11.42 24.37 -1.95
N LYS A 305 -10.28 23.96 -1.38
CA LYS A 305 -9.27 24.91 -0.87
C LYS A 305 -7.85 24.46 -1.19
N VAL A 306 -7.00 25.46 -1.47
CA VAL A 306 -5.54 25.23 -1.61
C VAL A 306 -4.83 26.05 -0.54
N TYR A 307 -3.95 25.38 0.20
CA TYR A 307 -3.10 25.99 1.24
C TYR A 307 -1.64 25.92 0.77
N ILE A 308 -0.94 27.04 0.88
CA ILE A 308 0.48 27.09 0.52
C ILE A 308 1.26 27.58 1.74
N ASP A 309 2.25 26.80 2.16
CA ASP A 309 3.11 27.14 3.28
C ASP A 309 4.12 28.21 2.84
N ILE A 310 3.95 29.43 3.38
CA ILE A 310 4.80 30.58 3.09
C ILE A 310 5.71 30.94 4.26
N THR A 311 5.87 30.03 5.23
CA THR A 311 6.68 30.26 6.45
C THR A 311 8.12 30.63 6.10
N SER A 312 8.72 29.93 5.13
CA SER A 312 10.10 30.20 4.68
C SER A 312 10.28 31.57 4.07
N ASN A 313 9.24 32.11 3.44
CA ASN A 313 9.25 33.46 2.83
C ASN A 313 9.31 34.56 3.90
N LEU A 314 8.68 34.32 5.05
CA LEU A 314 8.57 35.31 6.11
C LEU A 314 9.69 35.21 7.16
N THR A 315 10.22 34.01 7.38
CA THR A 315 11.24 33.76 8.42
C THR A 315 12.67 33.79 7.88
N ASN A 316 12.85 33.47 6.59
CA ASN A 316 14.16 33.43 5.95
C ASN A 316 14.25 34.53 4.89
N SER A 317 15.44 34.89 4.48
CA SER A 317 15.66 35.91 3.45
C SER A 317 15.35 35.46 2.02
N ILE A 318 14.65 34.35 1.88
CA ILE A 318 14.23 33.83 0.57
C ILE A 318 12.90 34.47 0.22
N HIS A 319 12.94 35.46 -0.67
CA HIS A 319 11.73 36.18 -1.08
C HIS A 319 11.18 35.58 -2.36
N TRP A 320 9.91 35.18 -2.30
CA TRP A 320 9.17 34.68 -3.45
C TRP A 320 7.74 35.24 -3.40
N LYS A 321 7.13 35.37 -4.57
CA LYS A 321 5.80 35.95 -4.72
C LYS A 321 4.85 34.94 -5.33
N LEU A 322 3.63 34.92 -4.80
CA LEU A 322 2.54 34.08 -5.32
C LEU A 322 1.69 34.88 -6.32
N ARG A 323 1.34 34.25 -7.43
CA ARG A 323 0.39 34.79 -8.41
C ARG A 323 -0.61 33.70 -8.81
N PRO A 324 -1.92 33.98 -8.84
CA PRO A 324 -2.58 35.21 -8.36
C PRO A 324 -2.42 35.36 -6.84
N ASN A 325 -2.79 36.53 -6.32
CA ASN A 325 -2.74 36.79 -4.88
C ASN A 325 -3.67 35.83 -4.14
N PRO A 326 -3.27 35.34 -2.96
CA PRO A 326 -4.11 34.43 -2.16
C PRO A 326 -5.36 35.15 -1.64
N THR A 327 -6.42 34.39 -1.41
CA THR A 327 -7.68 34.86 -0.83
C THR A 327 -7.46 35.46 0.56
N SER A 328 -6.65 34.74 1.38
CA SER A 328 -6.30 35.19 2.72
C SER A 328 -4.98 34.53 3.17
N ILE A 329 -4.36 35.11 4.19
CA ILE A 329 -3.16 34.55 4.84
C ILE A 329 -3.48 34.43 6.33
N PHE A 330 -3.18 33.29 6.92
CA PHE A 330 -3.38 33.09 8.34
C PHE A 330 -2.19 32.39 8.97
N ILE A 331 -2.06 32.58 10.28
CA ILE A 331 -1.00 32.02 11.08
C ILE A 331 -1.58 30.86 11.87
N ASN A 332 -0.98 29.69 11.72
CA ASN A 332 -1.31 28.49 12.48
C ASN A 332 -0.19 28.26 13.51
N GLN A 333 -0.52 28.46 14.78
CA GLN A 333 0.42 28.23 15.89
C GLN A 333 0.19 26.84 16.48
N ARG A 334 1.26 26.05 16.53
CA ARG A 334 1.22 24.71 17.12
C ARG A 334 2.57 24.36 17.74
N GLY A 335 2.56 24.04 19.02
CA GLY A 335 3.75 23.54 19.74
C GLY A 335 4.95 24.45 19.70
N GLY A 336 4.74 25.76 19.81
CA GLY A 336 5.83 26.75 19.78
C GLY A 336 6.32 27.08 18.36
N SER A 337 5.72 26.49 17.33
CA SER A 337 6.06 26.77 15.94
C SER A 337 4.90 27.49 15.25
N ALA A 338 5.21 28.60 14.59
CA ALA A 338 4.24 29.34 13.79
C ALA A 338 4.40 28.97 12.31
N THR A 339 3.31 28.55 11.69
CA THR A 339 3.25 28.25 10.26
C THR A 339 2.35 29.26 9.59
N HIS A 340 2.86 29.94 8.58
CA HIS A 340 2.11 30.91 7.79
C HIS A 340 1.58 30.24 6.54
N LEU A 341 0.25 30.24 6.37
CA LEU A 341 -0.43 29.56 5.27
C LEU A 341 -1.19 30.58 4.41
N ALA A 342 -0.92 30.58 3.13
CA ALA A 342 -1.69 31.32 2.13
C ALA A 342 -2.84 30.43 1.67
N LEU A 343 -4.07 30.96 1.69
CA LEU A 343 -5.30 30.24 1.34
C LEU A 343 -5.84 30.72 0.00
N TYR A 344 -6.19 29.79 -0.85
CA TYR A 344 -7.01 30.02 -2.05
C TYR A 344 -8.30 29.23 -1.88
N ASP A 345 -9.42 29.94 -1.78
CA ASP A 345 -10.76 29.34 -1.72
C ASP A 345 -11.29 29.24 -3.16
N LEU A 346 -11.28 28.02 -3.71
CA LEU A 346 -11.67 27.80 -5.11
C LEU A 346 -13.16 28.02 -5.36
N ASN A 347 -13.99 27.93 -4.32
CA ASN A 347 -15.41 28.21 -4.45
C ASN A 347 -15.71 29.71 -4.56
N ALA A 348 -14.77 30.56 -4.12
CA ALA A 348 -14.90 32.00 -4.17
C ALA A 348 -14.23 32.65 -5.41
N VAL A 349 -13.62 31.84 -6.27
CA VAL A 349 -12.91 32.34 -7.46
C VAL A 349 -13.89 32.75 -8.55
N SER A 350 -13.69 33.94 -9.09
CA SER A 350 -14.53 34.50 -10.16
C SER A 350 -13.92 34.34 -11.55
N SER A 351 -12.60 34.09 -11.65
CA SER A 351 -11.91 34.01 -12.95
C SER A 351 -11.16 32.69 -13.11
N TRP A 352 -11.52 31.96 -14.11
CA TRP A 352 -10.89 30.68 -14.50
C TRP A 352 -10.26 30.84 -15.88
N PRO A 353 -9.19 30.11 -16.23
CA PRO A 353 -8.50 29.07 -15.40
C PRO A 353 -7.53 29.68 -14.38
N ILE A 354 -7.21 28.87 -13.33
CA ILE A 354 -6.25 29.26 -12.31
C ILE A 354 -4.96 28.42 -12.45
N ASN A 355 -3.84 29.14 -12.50
CA ASN A 355 -2.51 28.57 -12.41
C ASN A 355 -1.74 29.28 -11.31
N VAL A 356 -1.74 28.72 -10.11
CA VAL A 356 -0.97 29.34 -9.01
C VAL A 356 0.51 29.14 -9.29
N GLN A 357 1.26 30.23 -9.19
CA GLN A 357 2.68 30.29 -9.50
C GLN A 357 3.45 30.94 -8.37
N ALA A 358 4.57 30.35 -7.99
CA ALA A 358 5.56 30.94 -7.09
C ALA A 358 6.81 31.34 -7.89
N SER A 359 7.17 32.61 -7.82
CA SER A 359 8.35 33.15 -8.51
C SER A 359 9.35 33.64 -7.48
N TYR A 360 10.56 33.10 -7.51
CA TYR A 360 11.63 33.39 -6.58
C TYR A 360 12.44 34.58 -7.08
N THR A 361 12.70 35.55 -6.21
CA THR A 361 13.47 36.76 -6.55
C THR A 361 14.98 36.54 -6.44
N LYS A 362 15.40 35.54 -5.66
CA LYS A 362 16.81 35.17 -5.50
C LYS A 362 17.00 33.68 -5.76
N LYS A 363 18.19 33.32 -6.19
CA LYS A 363 18.57 31.91 -6.36
C LYS A 363 18.41 31.17 -5.05
N LEU A 364 17.78 30.00 -5.10
CA LEU A 364 17.63 29.15 -3.94
C LEU A 364 18.99 28.55 -3.55
N THR A 365 19.48 28.89 -2.39
CA THR A 365 20.63 28.20 -1.79
C THR A 365 20.09 27.09 -0.91
N TYR A 366 20.48 25.87 -1.21
CA TYR A 366 20.04 24.72 -0.42
C TYR A 366 20.57 24.84 1.01
N GLY A 367 19.67 25.05 1.93
CA GLY A 367 20.01 25.17 3.34
C GLY A 367 20.18 23.82 4.01
N ASN A 368 20.90 23.80 5.09
CA ASN A 368 20.96 22.64 5.96
C ASN A 368 19.61 22.45 6.64
N VAL A 369 18.99 21.32 6.39
CA VAL A 369 17.74 20.95 7.05
C VAL A 369 18.10 20.42 8.44
N PRO A 370 17.57 21.01 9.52
CA PRO A 370 17.84 20.47 10.85
C PRO A 370 17.30 19.04 10.93
N PRO A 371 18.06 18.11 11.51
CA PRO A 371 17.61 16.71 11.55
C PRO A 371 16.30 16.57 12.32
N PRO A 372 15.43 15.66 11.90
CA PRO A 372 14.16 15.41 12.61
C PRO A 372 14.44 14.88 14.02
N LEU A 373 13.49 15.03 14.92
CA LEU A 373 13.63 14.59 16.31
C LEU A 373 13.91 13.10 16.41
N ILE A 374 13.19 12.31 15.63
CA ILE A 374 13.44 10.87 15.50
C ILE A 374 13.63 10.54 14.02
N HIS A 375 14.65 9.78 13.74
CA HIS A 375 14.78 9.09 12.45
C HIS A 375 15.45 7.74 12.68
N ALA A 376 15.28 6.83 11.73
CA ALA A 376 15.81 5.48 11.84
C ALA A 376 16.43 5.04 10.53
N THR A 377 17.41 4.15 10.65
CA THR A 377 18.00 3.44 9.51
C THR A 377 18.05 1.95 9.84
N ARG A 378 17.88 1.10 8.82
CA ARG A 378 17.84 -0.34 9.01
C ARG A 378 18.66 -1.02 7.92
N PHE A 379 19.40 -2.06 8.29
CA PHE A 379 20.25 -2.79 7.34
C PHE A 379 20.44 -4.24 7.79
N VAL A 380 20.87 -5.07 6.85
CA VAL A 380 21.25 -6.45 7.11
C VAL A 380 22.76 -6.50 7.26
N GLY A 381 23.23 -7.03 8.40
CA GLY A 381 24.64 -7.28 8.67
C GLY A 381 25.00 -8.74 8.48
N GLY A 382 26.32 -9.01 8.48
CA GLY A 382 26.87 -10.35 8.39
C GLY A 382 27.19 -10.81 6.97
N HIS A 383 27.99 -11.85 6.90
CA HIS A 383 28.44 -12.46 5.65
C HIS A 383 28.02 -13.92 5.58
N GLY A 384 27.90 -14.44 4.38
CA GLY A 384 27.68 -15.82 4.12
C GLY A 384 26.23 -16.17 3.87
N GLN A 385 26.03 -17.43 3.58
CA GLN A 385 24.75 -17.93 3.11
C GLN A 385 23.84 -18.44 4.23
N ALA A 386 24.39 -18.75 5.41
CA ALA A 386 23.65 -19.43 6.46
C ALA A 386 23.01 -18.48 7.46
N LYS A 387 23.68 -17.39 7.82
CA LYS A 387 23.24 -16.48 8.88
C LYS A 387 23.30 -15.03 8.45
N GLY A 388 22.56 -14.18 9.16
CA GLY A 388 22.61 -12.73 9.04
C GLY A 388 22.18 -12.08 10.33
N LYS A 389 22.26 -10.75 10.35
CA LYS A 389 21.81 -9.93 11.47
C LYS A 389 20.89 -8.84 10.94
N LEU A 390 19.82 -8.58 11.65
CA LEU A 390 18.99 -7.38 11.42
C LEU A 390 19.43 -6.33 12.41
N VAL A 391 19.73 -5.16 11.91
CA VAL A 391 20.21 -4.02 12.71
C VAL A 391 19.34 -2.81 12.38
N THR A 392 18.74 -2.24 13.42
CA THR A 392 17.96 -1.00 13.32
C THR A 392 18.59 0.04 14.25
N ARG A 393 19.00 1.17 13.68
CA ARG A 393 19.52 2.31 14.43
C ARG A 393 18.46 3.40 14.49
N ILE A 394 18.12 3.81 15.71
CA ILE A 394 17.11 4.83 15.95
C ILE A 394 17.81 6.01 16.62
N HIS A 395 17.72 7.18 16.01
CA HIS A 395 18.32 8.42 16.49
C HIS A 395 17.28 9.24 17.22
N ASN A 396 17.54 9.56 18.47
CA ASN A 396 16.79 10.55 19.23
C ASN A 396 17.64 11.84 19.26
N ASN A 397 17.28 12.82 18.43
CA ASN A 397 17.95 14.11 18.31
C ASN A 397 17.34 15.17 19.25
N TYR A 398 16.48 14.75 20.16
CA TYR A 398 15.91 15.65 21.16
C TYR A 398 16.76 15.62 22.42
N PHE A 399 17.31 16.77 22.76
CA PHE A 399 18.29 16.89 23.85
C PHE A 399 17.65 17.05 25.22
N SER A 400 16.36 17.46 25.27
CA SER A 400 15.70 17.84 26.53
C SER A 400 15.10 16.66 27.29
N SER A 401 14.66 15.60 26.58
CA SER A 401 13.99 14.47 27.26
C SER A 401 14.10 13.19 26.44
N ASP A 402 13.93 12.10 27.14
CA ASP A 402 13.75 10.79 26.55
C ASP A 402 12.44 10.74 25.77
N ILE A 403 12.35 9.87 24.78
CA ILE A 403 11.17 9.70 23.93
C ILE A 403 10.76 8.23 23.96
N ASP A 404 9.49 7.99 24.29
CA ASP A 404 8.89 6.66 24.24
C ASP A 404 8.48 6.32 22.81
N ILE A 405 8.83 5.11 22.37
CA ILE A 405 8.48 4.61 21.05
C ILE A 405 7.86 3.22 21.14
N VAL A 406 7.08 2.89 20.13
CA VAL A 406 6.66 1.52 19.83
C VAL A 406 7.36 1.11 18.54
N PHE A 407 8.12 0.02 18.61
CA PHE A 407 8.88 -0.55 17.49
C PHE A 407 8.21 -1.86 17.08
N LEU A 408 7.90 -2.00 15.80
CA LEU A 408 7.36 -3.22 15.20
C LEU A 408 8.33 -3.73 14.16
N GLU A 409 8.67 -5.01 14.24
CA GLU A 409 9.43 -5.69 13.20
C GLU A 409 8.74 -6.98 12.79
N LEU A 410 8.54 -7.13 11.50
CA LEU A 410 7.95 -8.28 10.87
C LEU A 410 9.01 -9.00 10.06
N VAL A 411 9.30 -10.28 10.41
CA VAL A 411 10.32 -11.05 9.72
C VAL A 411 9.67 -12.32 9.16
N PRO A 412 9.83 -12.59 7.85
CA PRO A 412 9.23 -13.78 7.26
C PRO A 412 9.73 -15.08 7.90
N TRP A 413 8.91 -16.12 7.88
CA TRP A 413 9.19 -17.41 8.51
C TRP A 413 10.50 -18.04 8.05
N TYR A 414 10.92 -17.78 6.81
CA TYR A 414 12.15 -18.36 6.25
C TYR A 414 13.43 -17.66 6.76
N CYS A 415 13.31 -16.59 7.51
CA CYS A 415 14.41 -15.99 8.27
C CYS A 415 14.19 -16.33 9.74
N ARG A 416 14.75 -17.46 10.20
CA ARG A 416 14.55 -17.97 11.56
C ARG A 416 15.31 -17.10 12.55
N VAL A 417 14.61 -16.25 13.26
CA VAL A 417 15.21 -15.29 14.21
C VAL A 417 15.47 -15.95 15.57
N PHE A 418 16.51 -15.48 16.23
CA PHE A 418 16.93 -15.98 17.54
C PHE A 418 16.72 -14.87 18.58
N LEU A 419 15.63 -14.95 19.34
CA LEU A 419 15.27 -13.92 20.32
C LEU A 419 16.35 -13.75 21.41
N HIS A 420 17.07 -14.80 21.78
CA HIS A 420 18.14 -14.71 22.78
C HIS A 420 19.35 -13.89 22.32
N THR A 421 19.44 -13.59 21.01
CA THR A 421 20.51 -12.73 20.46
C THR A 421 20.09 -11.26 20.38
N LEU A 422 18.85 -10.95 20.78
CA LEU A 422 18.33 -9.57 20.76
C LEU A 422 19.14 -8.72 21.75
N THR A 423 19.82 -7.71 21.24
CA THR A 423 20.64 -6.82 22.03
C THR A 423 20.28 -5.36 21.75
N PHE A 424 20.45 -4.56 22.77
CA PHE A 424 20.20 -3.12 22.73
C PHE A 424 21.47 -2.40 23.13
N ARG A 425 21.98 -1.57 22.25
CA ARG A 425 23.16 -0.75 22.49
C ARG A 425 22.80 0.71 22.35
N ASN A 426 23.31 1.52 23.25
CA ASN A 426 23.10 2.97 23.20
C ASN A 426 24.46 3.66 23.12
N SER A 427 24.56 4.70 22.28
CA SER A 427 25.81 5.43 22.02
C SER A 427 26.38 6.11 23.28
N LYS A 428 25.55 6.37 24.29
CA LYS A 428 25.97 7.00 25.56
C LYS A 428 26.04 5.99 26.71
N ASN A 429 25.97 4.71 26.42
CA ASN A 429 25.91 3.61 27.42
C ASN A 429 24.78 3.78 28.45
N LYS A 430 23.77 4.58 28.13
CA LYS A 430 22.59 4.71 28.97
C LYS A 430 21.69 3.48 28.82
N PRO A 431 21.06 3.03 29.88
CA PRO A 431 20.12 1.92 29.76
C PRO A 431 18.96 2.31 28.85
N VAL A 432 18.62 1.43 27.93
CA VAL A 432 17.39 1.54 27.15
C VAL A 432 16.28 0.94 28.01
N GLY A 433 15.31 1.76 28.38
CA GLY A 433 14.23 1.34 29.30
C GLY A 433 13.37 0.25 28.70
N ILE A 434 13.66 -0.98 29.07
CA ILE A 434 12.85 -2.14 28.69
C ILE A 434 12.47 -2.90 29.95
N ASP A 435 11.22 -2.80 30.33
CA ASP A 435 10.67 -3.61 31.41
C ASP A 435 10.13 -4.92 30.81
N ILE A 436 10.99 -5.89 30.68
CA ILE A 436 10.62 -7.24 30.27
C ILE A 436 9.93 -7.91 31.47
N PRO A 437 8.74 -8.55 31.31
CA PRO A 437 8.06 -8.91 30.04
C PRO A 437 6.99 -7.95 29.54
N GLN A 438 6.69 -6.87 30.24
CA GLN A 438 5.51 -6.04 29.92
C GLN A 438 5.69 -5.18 28.65
N LYS A 439 6.94 -4.95 28.25
CA LYS A 439 7.27 -4.07 27.11
C LYS A 439 7.81 -4.82 25.90
N LEU A 440 7.83 -6.16 25.94
CA LEU A 440 8.27 -6.99 24.81
C LEU A 440 7.17 -7.99 24.46
N TYR A 441 6.73 -7.97 23.21
CA TYR A 441 5.83 -8.95 22.64
C TYR A 441 6.54 -9.64 21.48
N PHE A 442 6.68 -10.95 21.56
CA PHE A 442 7.29 -11.75 20.51
C PHE A 442 6.43 -12.97 20.23
N ARG A 443 6.07 -13.14 18.97
CA ARG A 443 5.38 -14.31 18.46
C ARG A 443 6.30 -14.96 17.43
N PRO A 444 6.79 -16.18 17.72
CA PRO A 444 7.66 -16.87 16.77
C PRO A 444 6.90 -17.23 15.50
N GLY A 445 7.61 -17.20 14.40
CA GLY A 445 7.06 -17.62 13.11
C GLY A 445 6.84 -19.12 13.06
N LEU A 446 5.85 -19.51 12.29
CA LEU A 446 5.57 -20.93 11.99
C LEU A 446 5.86 -21.16 10.51
N ASP A 447 6.65 -22.16 10.22
CA ASP A 447 7.09 -22.47 8.85
C ASP A 447 5.88 -22.57 7.92
N ARG A 448 5.88 -21.75 6.88
CA ARG A 448 4.85 -21.67 5.82
C ARG A 448 3.44 -21.29 6.31
N GLN A 449 3.32 -20.79 7.55
CA GLN A 449 2.02 -20.40 8.12
C GLN A 449 1.99 -18.96 8.58
N LYS A 450 2.95 -18.58 9.45
CA LYS A 450 2.93 -17.23 10.06
C LYS A 450 4.34 -16.65 10.17
N PRO A 451 4.49 -15.34 10.01
CA PRO A 451 5.80 -14.70 10.16
C PRO A 451 6.17 -14.52 11.64
N HIS A 452 7.44 -14.23 11.90
CA HIS A 452 7.89 -13.74 13.20
C HIS A 452 7.39 -12.31 13.41
N HIS A 453 6.82 -12.03 14.58
CA HIS A 453 6.25 -10.75 14.93
C HIS A 453 6.87 -10.27 16.24
N LEU A 454 7.61 -9.16 16.18
CA LEU A 454 8.24 -8.52 17.33
C LEU A 454 7.66 -7.13 17.51
N GLU A 455 7.11 -6.83 18.69
CA GLU A 455 6.77 -5.46 19.09
C GLU A 455 7.47 -5.13 20.40
N LEU A 456 8.06 -3.92 20.46
CA LEU A 456 8.80 -3.44 21.62
C LEU A 456 8.29 -2.05 22.00
N ARG A 457 8.12 -1.82 23.29
CA ARG A 457 7.96 -0.48 23.85
C ARG A 457 9.30 -0.08 24.46
N LEU A 458 9.91 0.96 23.93
CA LEU A 458 11.25 1.40 24.29
C LEU A 458 11.24 2.86 24.65
N THR A 459 12.06 3.23 25.64
CA THR A 459 12.35 4.62 25.94
C THR A 459 13.73 4.96 25.40
N LEU A 460 13.78 5.84 24.43
CA LEU A 460 15.04 6.28 23.78
C LEU A 460 15.67 7.41 24.60
N PRO A 461 16.86 7.22 25.16
CA PRO A 461 17.51 8.31 25.91
C PRO A 461 17.77 9.55 25.06
N ALA A 462 17.72 10.70 25.69
CA ALA A 462 17.88 12.00 25.05
C ALA A 462 19.25 12.11 24.34
N ASP A 463 19.24 12.70 23.14
CA ASP A 463 20.43 12.99 22.33
C ASP A 463 21.34 11.76 22.19
N SER A 464 20.77 10.65 21.72
CA SER A 464 21.49 9.37 21.62
C SER A 464 21.02 8.55 20.44
N VAL A 465 21.84 7.56 20.09
CA VAL A 465 21.53 6.56 19.06
C VAL A 465 21.34 5.22 19.76
N THR A 466 20.18 4.63 19.57
CA THR A 466 19.86 3.29 20.07
C THR A 466 19.90 2.31 18.92
N GLU A 467 20.71 1.27 19.08
CA GLU A 467 20.86 0.20 18.09
C GLU A 467 20.17 -1.06 18.62
N ILE A 468 19.26 -1.59 17.85
CA ILE A 468 18.54 -2.86 18.09
C ILE A 468 19.14 -3.87 17.11
N GLU A 469 19.71 -4.95 17.64
CA GLU A 469 20.39 -5.97 16.83
C GLU A 469 19.90 -7.36 17.25
N TRP A 470 19.60 -8.23 16.28
CA TRP A 470 19.30 -9.64 16.51
C TRP A 470 19.69 -10.49 15.31
N GLU A 471 20.02 -11.76 15.57
CA GLU A 471 20.50 -12.68 14.54
C GLU A 471 19.36 -13.53 13.98
N PHE A 472 19.53 -13.90 12.73
CA PHE A 472 18.64 -14.84 12.07
C PHE A 472 19.44 -15.86 11.25
N GLN A 473 18.84 -17.03 11.06
CA GLN A 473 19.35 -18.08 10.19
C GLN A 473 18.46 -18.16 8.96
N LYS A 474 19.08 -18.28 7.79
CA LYS A 474 18.36 -18.42 6.52
C LYS A 474 17.81 -19.85 6.40
N GLY A 475 16.51 -19.99 6.21
CA GLY A 475 15.83 -21.27 6.07
C GLY A 475 16.03 -21.86 4.68
N PHE A 476 15.81 -23.16 4.57
CA PHE A 476 15.80 -23.84 3.27
C PHE A 476 14.41 -23.79 2.67
N LEU A 477 14.35 -23.32 1.43
CA LEU A 477 13.12 -23.16 0.67
C LEU A 477 13.03 -24.24 -0.40
N LYS A 478 11.82 -24.63 -0.73
CA LYS A 478 11.55 -25.47 -1.91
C LYS A 478 11.77 -24.66 -3.17
N TRP A 479 12.18 -25.29 -4.25
CA TRP A 479 12.41 -24.61 -5.52
C TRP A 479 11.16 -23.84 -6.00
N THR A 480 9.97 -24.35 -5.68
CA THR A 480 8.69 -23.72 -6.04
C THR A 480 8.37 -22.47 -5.20
N GLU A 481 9.09 -22.24 -4.11
CA GLU A 481 8.88 -21.09 -3.21
C GLU A 481 9.72 -19.88 -3.62
N TYR A 482 10.64 -20.05 -4.55
CA TYR A 482 11.46 -18.96 -5.06
C TYR A 482 10.65 -18.10 -6.04
N PRO A 483 10.86 -16.77 -6.03
CA PRO A 483 10.29 -15.89 -7.05
C PRO A 483 10.94 -16.16 -8.41
N PRO A 484 10.37 -15.66 -9.50
CA PRO A 484 10.97 -15.85 -10.84
C PRO A 484 12.43 -15.42 -10.93
N ASP A 485 12.84 -14.39 -10.18
CA ASP A 485 14.24 -13.96 -10.08
C ASP A 485 14.77 -14.32 -8.69
N ALA A 486 15.17 -15.57 -8.52
CA ALA A 486 15.68 -16.11 -7.26
C ALA A 486 17.00 -15.47 -6.83
N HIS A 487 17.82 -15.02 -7.79
CA HIS A 487 19.13 -14.43 -7.51
C HIS A 487 19.05 -13.06 -6.87
N ARG A 488 17.98 -12.32 -7.08
CA ARG A 488 17.75 -11.03 -6.43
C ARG A 488 17.62 -11.19 -4.91
N GLY A 489 16.99 -12.25 -4.46
CA GLY A 489 16.70 -12.48 -3.05
C GLY A 489 15.25 -12.15 -2.70
N PHE A 490 14.96 -12.12 -1.40
CA PHE A 490 13.62 -11.95 -0.85
C PHE A 490 13.51 -10.60 -0.14
N ASP A 491 12.44 -9.89 -0.41
CA ASP A 491 12.18 -8.58 0.19
C ASP A 491 11.62 -8.75 1.62
N LEU A 492 12.23 -8.04 2.58
CA LEU A 492 11.72 -7.87 3.94
C LEU A 492 11.04 -6.50 4.03
N GLY A 493 9.83 -6.47 4.53
CA GLY A 493 9.09 -5.24 4.77
C GLY A 493 9.79 -4.32 5.76
N PRO A 494 9.41 -3.04 5.81
CA PRO A 494 10.03 -2.09 6.72
C PRO A 494 9.70 -2.41 8.17
N ALA A 495 10.59 -2.04 9.09
CA ALA A 495 10.22 -1.92 10.50
C ALA A 495 9.45 -0.60 10.67
N VAL A 496 8.51 -0.59 11.63
CA VAL A 496 7.64 0.56 11.88
C VAL A 496 7.94 1.10 13.28
N ILE A 497 8.18 2.40 13.37
CA ILE A 497 8.46 3.07 14.63
C ILE A 497 7.38 4.13 14.84
N SER A 498 6.62 3.99 15.91
CA SER A 498 5.58 4.95 16.29
C SER A 498 6.01 5.69 17.54
N ALA A 499 5.87 7.01 17.54
CA ALA A 499 6.26 7.86 18.66
C ALA A 499 5.33 9.05 18.79
N LEU A 500 5.22 9.56 20.01
CA LEU A 500 4.55 10.81 20.30
C LEU A 500 5.61 11.85 20.65
N LEU A 501 5.85 12.80 19.73
CA LEU A 501 6.90 13.80 19.90
C LEU A 501 6.41 14.95 20.79
N PRO A 502 7.29 15.49 21.65
CA PRO A 502 6.90 16.60 22.54
C PRO A 502 6.78 17.95 21.83
N VAL A 503 7.48 18.14 20.70
CA VAL A 503 7.49 19.41 19.98
C VAL A 503 7.28 19.19 18.48
N ALA A 504 6.83 20.24 17.77
CA ALA A 504 6.46 20.20 16.36
C ALA A 504 7.64 20.36 15.39
N ARG A 505 8.86 20.15 15.82
CA ARG A 505 10.06 20.33 14.98
C ARG A 505 9.99 19.46 13.72
N ASN A 506 10.16 20.08 12.57
CA ASN A 506 10.07 19.46 11.24
C ASN A 506 8.69 18.87 10.89
N TRP A 507 7.68 19.15 11.71
CA TRP A 507 6.31 18.76 11.44
C TRP A 507 5.73 19.63 10.31
N THR A 508 4.95 19.02 9.44
CA THR A 508 4.25 19.77 8.40
C THR A 508 3.06 20.50 9.01
N GLY A 509 3.04 21.81 8.92
CA GLY A 509 1.94 22.63 9.44
C GLY A 509 0.68 22.41 8.62
N ILE A 510 -0.40 22.00 9.28
CA ILE A 510 -1.71 21.84 8.66
C ILE A 510 -2.68 22.83 9.29
N PRO A 511 -3.61 23.40 8.49
CA PRO A 511 -4.57 24.36 9.04
C PRO A 511 -5.52 23.66 10.03
N ARG A 512 -5.73 24.29 11.18
CA ARG A 512 -6.66 23.82 12.20
C ARG A 512 -7.99 24.56 12.10
N HIS A 513 -9.05 23.91 12.51
CA HIS A 513 -10.42 24.46 12.63
C HIS A 513 -11.11 24.84 11.31
N VAL A 514 -10.35 24.97 10.23
CA VAL A 514 -10.87 25.42 8.91
C VAL A 514 -10.77 24.30 7.88
N SER A 515 -10.07 23.22 8.20
CA SER A 515 -9.69 22.16 7.27
C SER A 515 -10.07 20.77 7.81
N THR A 516 -10.24 19.81 6.91
CA THR A 516 -10.47 18.40 7.25
C THR A 516 -9.18 17.63 7.54
N PHE A 517 -7.99 18.23 7.30
CA PHE A 517 -6.70 17.55 7.46
C PHE A 517 -6.49 16.99 8.88
N ASP A 518 -6.85 17.77 9.91
CA ASP A 518 -6.51 17.46 11.30
C ASP A 518 -7.65 16.77 12.07
N GLN A 519 -8.72 16.36 11.38
CA GLN A 519 -9.87 15.74 12.06
C GLN A 519 -9.59 14.29 12.50
N SER A 520 -8.49 13.70 12.02
CA SER A 520 -8.12 12.30 12.33
C SER A 520 -7.43 12.11 13.68
N TRP A 521 -6.93 13.19 14.31
CA TRP A 521 -6.16 13.06 15.55
C TRP A 521 -6.87 13.77 16.68
N ASN A 522 -6.90 13.14 17.83
CA ASN A 522 -7.52 13.72 19.02
C ASN A 522 -6.74 14.97 19.44
N VAL A 523 -7.37 16.13 19.25
CA VAL A 523 -6.75 17.45 19.45
C VAL A 523 -6.36 17.70 20.92
N SER A 524 -6.92 16.93 21.84
CA SER A 524 -6.62 17.06 23.28
C SER A 524 -5.24 16.53 23.66
N GLN A 525 -4.58 15.75 22.80
CA GLN A 525 -3.23 15.26 23.09
C GLN A 525 -2.18 16.35 22.83
N SER A 526 -1.33 16.55 23.80
CA SER A 526 -0.28 17.59 23.79
C SER A 526 0.92 17.25 22.89
N GLY A 527 0.97 16.05 22.33
CA GLY A 527 2.09 15.58 21.53
C GLY A 527 1.80 15.48 20.04
N TYR A 528 2.85 15.22 19.26
CA TYR A 528 2.80 15.06 17.81
C TYR A 528 3.11 13.62 17.45
N PHE A 529 2.11 12.89 16.98
CA PHE A 529 2.28 11.49 16.58
C PHE A 529 3.09 11.41 15.29
N VAL A 530 4.10 10.52 15.26
CA VAL A 530 4.85 10.16 14.05
C VAL A 530 4.87 8.63 13.91
N ARG A 531 4.81 8.18 12.67
CA ARG A 531 5.01 6.78 12.29
C ARG A 531 6.09 6.74 11.21
N ILE A 532 7.23 6.18 11.53
CA ILE A 532 8.40 6.13 10.65
C ILE A 532 8.53 4.70 10.14
N HIS A 533 8.57 4.55 8.83
CA HIS A 533 8.89 3.29 8.16
C HIS A 533 10.37 3.31 7.79
N THR A 534 11.08 2.24 8.13
CA THR A 534 12.49 2.10 7.80
C THR A 534 12.68 1.59 6.36
N GLU A 535 13.93 1.43 5.96
CA GLU A 535 14.27 0.82 4.68
C GLU A 535 13.71 -0.59 4.57
N THR A 536 13.19 -0.94 3.40
CA THR A 536 12.96 -2.33 3.02
C THR A 536 14.31 -2.99 2.74
N LEU A 537 14.45 -4.26 3.12
CA LEU A 537 15.71 -4.98 2.99
C LEU A 537 15.55 -6.13 2.00
N VAL A 538 16.66 -6.51 1.37
CA VAL A 538 16.70 -7.70 0.51
C VAL A 538 17.66 -8.70 1.15
N VAL A 539 17.15 -9.90 1.38
CA VAL A 539 17.94 -11.01 1.95
C VAL A 539 18.15 -12.06 0.86
N ALA A 540 19.39 -12.25 0.47
CA ALA A 540 19.76 -13.32 -0.46
C ALA A 540 19.68 -14.66 0.27
N MET A 541 18.95 -15.60 -0.30
CA MET A 541 18.85 -16.98 0.18
C MET A 541 19.79 -17.88 -0.63
N ALA A 542 20.07 -19.08 -0.13
CA ALA A 542 20.84 -20.07 -0.87
C ALA A 542 19.99 -20.55 -2.06
N THR A 543 20.34 -20.11 -3.26
CA THR A 543 19.59 -20.44 -4.47
C THR A 543 19.88 -21.85 -4.95
N PRO A 544 18.86 -22.65 -5.30
CA PRO A 544 19.08 -23.94 -5.94
C PRO A 544 19.55 -23.74 -7.38
N ASP A 545 20.11 -24.81 -7.96
CA ASP A 545 20.47 -24.81 -9.37
C ASP A 545 19.21 -24.94 -10.23
N PHE A 546 18.89 -23.89 -10.95
CA PHE A 546 17.75 -23.84 -11.87
C PHE A 546 18.12 -24.24 -13.32
N SER A 547 19.35 -24.66 -13.58
CA SER A 547 19.81 -25.04 -14.93
C SER A 547 19.04 -26.25 -15.47
N MET A 548 18.74 -27.23 -14.64
CA MET A 548 18.01 -28.43 -15.07
C MET A 548 16.60 -28.13 -15.58
N PRO A 549 15.76 -27.40 -14.84
CA PRO A 549 14.46 -27.01 -15.39
C PRO A 549 14.58 -26.21 -16.70
N TYR A 550 15.54 -25.28 -16.79
CA TYR A 550 15.78 -24.50 -18.00
C TYR A 550 16.15 -25.39 -19.16
N ASN A 551 17.09 -26.33 -18.97
CA ASN A 551 17.52 -27.27 -20.00
C ASN A 551 16.38 -28.18 -20.47
N VAL A 552 15.52 -28.63 -19.53
CA VAL A 552 14.33 -29.43 -19.86
C VAL A 552 13.35 -28.60 -20.72
N ILE A 553 13.13 -27.34 -20.36
CA ILE A 553 12.26 -26.43 -21.14
C ILE A 553 12.85 -26.21 -22.53
N CYS A 554 14.14 -25.91 -22.61
CA CYS A 554 14.82 -25.71 -23.90
C CYS A 554 14.76 -26.97 -24.78
N LEU A 555 14.99 -28.14 -24.19
CA LEU A 555 14.88 -29.43 -24.88
C LEU A 555 13.45 -29.67 -25.36
N ALA A 556 12.47 -29.40 -24.53
CA ALA A 556 11.05 -29.54 -24.88
C ALA A 556 10.69 -28.59 -26.02
N CYS A 557 11.13 -27.33 -25.95
CA CYS A 557 10.89 -26.35 -27.02
C CYS A 557 11.54 -26.75 -28.33
N THR A 558 12.78 -27.29 -28.30
CA THR A 558 13.47 -27.78 -29.50
C THR A 558 12.76 -29.00 -30.09
N VAL A 559 12.32 -29.93 -29.25
CA VAL A 559 11.57 -31.13 -29.73
C VAL A 559 10.25 -30.69 -30.37
N VAL A 560 9.54 -29.76 -29.73
CA VAL A 560 8.28 -29.21 -30.28
C VAL A 560 8.55 -28.50 -31.61
N ALA A 561 9.60 -27.69 -31.69
CA ALA A 561 9.97 -26.95 -32.92
C ALA A 561 10.35 -27.92 -34.05
N LEU A 562 11.15 -28.94 -33.71
CA LEU A 562 11.56 -29.97 -34.67
C LEU A 562 10.38 -30.82 -35.18
N ALA A 563 9.41 -31.10 -34.29
CA ALA A 563 8.18 -31.82 -34.66
C ALA A 563 7.23 -30.92 -35.47
N PHE A 564 7.18 -29.64 -35.17
CA PHE A 564 6.30 -28.68 -35.83
C PHE A 564 6.66 -28.46 -37.30
N GLY A 565 7.96 -28.40 -37.61
CA GLY A 565 8.45 -28.20 -38.97
C GLY A 565 7.98 -29.30 -39.93
N PRO A 566 8.31 -30.56 -39.66
CA PRO A 566 7.84 -31.68 -40.48
C PRO A 566 6.30 -31.80 -40.52
N LEU A 567 5.65 -31.58 -39.41
CA LEU A 567 4.19 -31.64 -39.33
C LEU A 567 3.54 -30.53 -40.17
N TYR A 568 4.10 -29.36 -40.13
CA TYR A 568 3.66 -28.24 -40.96
C TYR A 568 3.87 -28.53 -42.45
N ASN A 569 5.02 -29.07 -42.83
CA ASN A 569 5.31 -29.47 -44.21
C ASN A 569 4.38 -30.60 -44.66
N UNK A 570 4.20 -31.36 -43.92
CA UNK A 570 3.31 -32.43 -44.17
C UNK A 570 1.88 -31.95 -44.28
N UNK A 571 1.61 -31.11 -43.61
CA UNK A 571 0.35 -30.51 -43.69
C UNK A 571 0.23 -29.63 -44.89
N UNK A 572 1.23 -29.05 -45.22
CA UNK A 572 1.29 -28.23 -46.38
C UNK A 572 1.30 -29.07 -47.67
N UNK A 573 1.78 -30.02 -47.63
CA UNK A 573 1.79 -30.96 -48.69
C UNK A 573 0.44 -31.66 -48.81
N UNK A 574 -0.09 -31.94 -47.83
CA UNK A 574 -1.39 -32.47 -47.76
C UNK A 574 -2.43 -31.42 -48.05
N UNK A 575 -2.26 -30.37 -47.69
CA UNK A 575 -3.12 -29.27 -48.00
C UNK A 575 -3.07 -28.83 -49.46
N UNK A 576 -2.18 -29.03 -49.97
CA UNK A 576 -2.06 -28.76 -51.33
C UNK A 576 -2.92 -29.68 -52.18
N UNK A 577 -3.16 -30.66 -51.66
CA UNK A 577 -3.95 -31.65 -52.29
C UNK A 577 -5.41 -31.51 -51.81
N UNK A 578 -5.70 -31.03 -50.86
CA UNK A 578 -7.03 -30.84 -50.41
C UNK A 578 -7.30 -29.40 -49.92
N UNK A 579 -8.18 -28.92 -50.41
CA UNK A 579 -8.54 -27.57 -50.21
C UNK A 579 -8.36 -26.99 -48.80
N UNK A 580 -8.08 -25.93 -48.63
CA UNK A 580 -7.69 -25.08 -47.75
C UNK A 580 -8.17 -25.04 -46.28
N UNK A 581 -9.10 -25.57 -45.80
CA UNK A 581 -9.52 -25.46 -44.45
C UNK A 581 -8.94 -26.47 -43.45
N UNK A 582 -8.41 -27.24 -43.95
CA UNK A 582 -7.93 -28.28 -43.19
C UNK A 582 -6.63 -28.01 -42.56
N PRO A 583 -5.73 -27.29 -42.95
CA PRO A 583 -4.41 -27.21 -42.32
C PRO A 583 -4.45 -26.56 -40.93
N TYR A 584 -5.24 -25.56 -40.72
CA TYR A 584 -5.35 -24.87 -39.40
C TYR A 584 -5.86 -25.80 -38.29
N ASN A 585 -6.90 -26.54 -38.58
CA ASN A 585 -7.49 -27.48 -37.62
C ASN A 585 -6.51 -28.62 -37.27
N VAL A 586 -5.75 -29.09 -38.22
CA VAL A 586 -4.75 -30.15 -38.01
C VAL A 586 -3.58 -29.61 -37.15
N ILE A 587 -3.18 -28.38 -37.35
CA ILE A 587 -2.13 -27.72 -36.55
C ILE A 587 -2.63 -27.54 -35.12
N CYS A 588 -3.86 -27.03 -34.92
CA CYS A 588 -4.49 -26.88 -33.62
C CYS A 588 -4.64 -28.23 -32.91
N LEU A 589 -5.05 -29.26 -33.62
CA LEU A 589 -5.17 -30.61 -33.05
C LEU A 589 -3.79 -31.15 -32.64
N ALA A 590 -2.77 -30.97 -33.45
CA ALA A 590 -1.40 -31.40 -33.13
C ALA A 590 -0.86 -30.63 -31.90
N CYS A 591 -1.08 -29.32 -31.84
CA CYS A 591 -0.70 -28.49 -30.69
C CYS A 591 -1.39 -28.95 -29.43
N THR A 592 -2.70 -29.24 -29.47
CA THR A 592 -3.47 -29.74 -28.33
C THR A 592 -2.99 -31.13 -27.87
N VAL A 593 -2.69 -32.02 -28.80
CA VAL A 593 -2.16 -33.35 -28.47
C VAL A 593 -0.78 -33.24 -27.82
N VAL A 594 0.11 -32.38 -28.31
CA VAL A 594 1.43 -32.15 -27.73
C VAL A 594 1.27 -31.53 -26.33
N ALA A 595 0.40 -30.55 -26.16
CA ALA A 595 0.14 -29.90 -24.87
C ALA A 595 -0.45 -30.90 -23.84
N LEU A 596 -1.41 -31.72 -24.29
CA LEU A 596 -2.04 -32.76 -23.44
C LEU A 596 -1.05 -33.85 -23.03
N ALA A 597 -0.10 -34.18 -23.88
CA ALA A 597 0.93 -35.17 -23.55
C ALA A 597 2.03 -34.55 -22.66
N PHE A 598 2.42 -33.33 -22.94
CA PHE A 598 3.53 -32.66 -22.26
C PHE A 598 3.21 -32.26 -20.82
N GLY A 599 2.00 -31.76 -20.56
CA GLY A 599 1.54 -31.38 -19.23
C GLY A 599 1.63 -32.52 -18.22
N PRO A 600 0.97 -33.66 -18.49
CA PRO A 600 1.07 -34.82 -17.60
C PRO A 600 2.49 -35.39 -17.48
N LEU A 601 3.27 -35.39 -18.57
CA LEU A 601 4.66 -35.88 -18.53
C LEU A 601 5.54 -35.00 -17.63
N TYR A 602 5.40 -33.70 -17.77
CA TYR A 602 6.10 -32.71 -16.93
C TYR A 602 5.70 -32.86 -15.45
N ASN A 603 4.39 -32.95 -15.19
CA ASN A 603 3.89 -33.17 -13.83
C ASN A 603 4.36 -34.50 -13.23
N LEU A 604 4.48 -35.54 -14.05
CA LEU A 604 4.96 -36.85 -13.59
C LEU A 604 6.45 -36.80 -13.23
N THR A 605 7.26 -36.09 -14.00
CA THR A 605 8.69 -35.94 -13.72
C THR A 605 8.95 -35.06 -12.50
N THR A 606 8.19 -33.96 -12.37
CA THR A 606 8.31 -33.05 -11.21
C THR A 606 7.77 -33.69 -9.93
N LYS A 607 6.66 -34.43 -9.98
CA LYS A 607 6.13 -35.16 -8.80
C LYS A 607 7.09 -36.22 -8.29
N ARG A 608 7.83 -36.90 -9.17
CA ARG A 608 8.80 -37.91 -8.72
C ARG A 608 9.97 -37.29 -7.97
N LEU A 609 10.37 -36.09 -8.30
CA LEU A 609 11.43 -35.39 -7.58
C LEU A 609 10.99 -34.95 -6.16
N VAL A 610 9.70 -34.67 -5.98
CA VAL A 610 9.14 -34.23 -4.69
C VAL A 610 8.85 -35.40 -3.75
N VAL A 611 8.47 -36.58 -4.29
CA VAL A 611 8.07 -37.73 -3.47
C VAL A 611 9.26 -38.49 -2.87
N LYS A 612 10.48 -38.27 -3.39
CA LYS A 612 11.65 -39.02 -2.92
C LYS A 612 12.14 -38.62 -1.52
N GLU A 613 11.59 -37.56 -0.93
CA GLU A 613 11.99 -37.05 0.39
C GLU A 613 11.07 -37.48 1.55
N SER A 614 9.94 -38.12 1.31
CA SER A 614 8.96 -38.36 2.37
C SER A 614 8.58 -39.81 2.69
N SER A 615 9.16 -40.83 2.01
CA SER A 615 8.86 -42.19 2.42
C SER A 615 9.97 -43.16 2.02
N GLY A 616 10.74 -43.56 3.01
CA GLY A 616 11.46 -44.82 2.94
C GLY A 616 10.47 -45.96 3.08
N ALA A 617 10.30 -46.74 2.05
CA ALA A 617 9.81 -48.11 1.95
C ALA A 617 8.79 -48.35 0.82
N GLY A 618 9.12 -49.20 -0.07
CA GLY A 618 8.20 -50.10 -0.76
C GLY A 618 7.72 -49.78 -2.17
N GLY A 619 8.35 -50.39 -3.11
CA GLY A 619 7.70 -51.09 -4.23
C GLY A 619 6.97 -50.30 -5.34
N GLY A 620 7.45 -50.39 -6.57
CA GLY A 620 6.64 -50.07 -7.72
C GLY A 620 7.39 -49.69 -9.00
N GLY A 621 8.15 -50.61 -9.56
CA GLY A 621 8.63 -50.44 -10.92
C GLY A 621 7.67 -51.04 -11.93
N GLY A 622 6.83 -50.27 -12.57
CA GLY A 622 5.84 -50.81 -13.49
C GLY A 622 5.64 -50.11 -14.82
N PHE A 623 6.00 -48.85 -14.95
CA PHE A 623 5.63 -48.09 -16.15
C PHE A 623 6.80 -47.83 -17.11
N ILE A 624 8.00 -47.64 -16.59
CA ILE A 624 9.18 -47.36 -17.43
C ILE A 624 9.67 -48.66 -18.10
N SER A 625 9.48 -49.82 -17.46
CA SER A 625 9.82 -51.12 -18.08
C SER A 625 8.90 -51.43 -19.27
N LYS A 626 7.63 -51.02 -19.21
CA LYS A 626 6.67 -51.18 -20.32
C LYS A 626 6.96 -50.21 -21.49
N LEU A 627 7.46 -49.02 -21.20
CA LEU A 627 7.81 -48.07 -22.25
C LEU A 627 9.12 -48.47 -22.94
N LYS A 628 10.09 -49.06 -22.20
CA LYS A 628 11.34 -49.57 -22.78
C LYS A 628 11.12 -50.82 -23.66
N SER A 629 10.09 -51.64 -23.36
CA SER A 629 9.76 -52.81 -24.19
C SER A 629 9.03 -52.43 -25.49
N LEU A 630 8.41 -51.24 -25.52
CA LEU A 630 7.71 -50.74 -26.72
C LEU A 630 8.63 -49.96 -27.70
N LEU A 631 9.76 -49.44 -27.19
CA LEU A 631 10.70 -48.64 -27.99
C LEU A 631 11.98 -49.38 -28.34
N GLY A 632 12.11 -50.66 -27.97
CA GLY A 632 13.35 -51.41 -28.18
C GLY A 632 13.28 -52.51 -29.19
N LYS A 633 13.32 -52.15 -30.51
CA LYS A 633 13.80 -53.12 -31.49
C LYS A 633 14.61 -52.41 -32.60
N LYS A 634 15.90 -52.80 -32.62
CA LYS A 634 16.97 -52.62 -33.65
C LYS A 634 17.52 -51.19 -33.77
N THR A 635 18.81 -51.03 -33.74
CA THR A 635 19.86 -51.67 -34.47
C THR A 635 21.23 -51.55 -33.78
N THR A 636 22.07 -52.47 -34.10
CA THR A 636 23.45 -52.74 -33.78
C THR A 636 24.50 -51.64 -33.99
N SER A 637 25.51 -51.75 -33.12
CA SER A 637 26.79 -51.05 -33.03
C SER A 637 27.64 -51.04 -34.31
N PRO A 638 28.87 -50.48 -34.43
CA PRO A 638 29.91 -50.43 -33.39
C PRO A 638 30.83 -49.20 -33.36
N ALA A 639 31.64 -49.21 -32.35
CA ALA A 639 33.10 -49.02 -32.20
C ALA A 639 33.61 -47.61 -31.95
N GLU A 640 34.11 -47.45 -30.76
CA GLU A 640 35.47 -47.13 -30.32
C GLU A 640 36.32 -46.21 -31.20
N GLU A 641 36.77 -45.12 -30.62
CA GLU A 641 38.20 -44.90 -30.34
C GLU A 641 38.43 -43.54 -29.72
N THR A 642 39.06 -43.58 -28.56
CA THR A 642 40.10 -42.76 -27.97
C THR A 642 40.46 -41.42 -28.62
N GLU A 643 40.50 -40.37 -27.83
CA GLU A 643 41.64 -39.49 -27.76
C GLU A 643 41.70 -38.75 -26.42
N GLU A 644 42.70 -39.14 -25.67
CA GLU A 644 43.25 -38.42 -24.50
C GLU A 644 44.23 -37.33 -25.01
N ASN A 645 44.37 -36.33 -24.17
CA ASN A 645 45.50 -35.40 -24.07
C ASN A 645 45.60 -34.28 -25.12
N GLU A 646 45.18 -33.12 -24.66
CA GLU A 646 45.98 -31.90 -24.89
C GLU A 646 45.38 -30.72 -24.13
N GLU A 647 45.63 -30.67 -22.82
CA GLU A 647 45.48 -29.44 -22.04
C GLU A 647 46.38 -29.45 -20.79
N ASP A 648 47.68 -29.46 -21.03
CA ASP A 648 48.61 -29.12 -19.94
C ASP A 648 49.92 -28.54 -20.49
N LYS A 649 49.82 -27.41 -21.17
CA LYS A 649 51.01 -26.58 -21.47
C LYS A 649 50.61 -25.15 -21.87
N ARG A 650 50.05 -24.41 -20.94
CA ARG A 650 50.03 -22.93 -21.07
C ARG A 650 49.83 -22.25 -19.72
N SER A 651 50.76 -22.49 -18.83
CA SER A 651 50.86 -21.66 -17.61
C SER A 651 52.29 -21.66 -17.12
N LYS A 652 53.18 -21.07 -17.93
CA LYS A 652 54.47 -20.59 -17.44
C LYS A 652 55.08 -19.68 -18.49
N LYS A 653 54.64 -18.46 -18.52
CA LYS A 653 55.43 -17.30 -18.98
C LYS A 653 54.59 -16.05 -18.69
N ASP A 654 55.20 -15.27 -17.95
CA ASP A 654 55.16 -13.84 -17.71
C ASP A 654 54.60 -13.48 -16.33
N ASN A 655 55.57 -13.24 -15.48
CA ASN A 655 55.69 -12.39 -14.28
C ASN A 655 54.40 -11.90 -13.63
#